data_cf1e52496fe0fa687f22ef08db158f9a
#
_entry.id   cf1e52496fe0fa687f22ef08db158f9a
#
_cell.length_a   1.000
_cell.length_b   1.000
_cell.length_c   1.000
_cell.angle_alpha   90.00
_cell.angle_beta   90.00
_cell.angle_gamma   90.00
#
_symmetry.space_group_name_H-M   'P 1'
#
loop_
_entity.id
_entity.type
_entity.pdbx_description
1 polymer ?
#
loop_
_entity_poly.entity_id
_entity_poly.type
_entity_poly.pdbx_seq_one_letter_code
_entity_poly.pdbx_strand_id
1 'polypeptide(L)'
;MEWYYLFLVIILLILAVYDLTIGVANDAVNFLNSAYGSRVVKLKTLLIIASVALVIGAVFGGGMMDVARKGIFNPQMFTFHQVMIIFIVMMFSDVILLDYFNTYGLPTSTTVSMVFNLLGASFGVAIGYFMQNGIKFHEIGNYINVSSTLTIIIGIFTSIIVAFIFGYLVQFIVRLIFSYDYLKVHKVVRALFNAICVVVITYFIFLKGINTLPFISEQQSAWLFNHIPLVLSIIGLVAFVILYILESIKKYNSFNVSILYGAFALAMSFASNDLVNFIGVPLAGLSAFQIFSSAGGADPNTFTMEGLLNPSSSNSIIYLIIAGVIMSITLFRNKKLKTVMETEIRLGKQEETTIERFSVNAFGRMLVDASYHINKLFASIKKTRFHEWLNNRFDAQYMVDKDAPFDKVRATVNLMVASSLIAFGTSLKLPLSTTYVTFIVAMSTALADKAWGRDSAVYRISGVVNVIGGWFLTALFAFTLATLLGLFINFTNFIGILIIIVIAVFARINSDRKHKQISKKLSTADSISNFSSKVDVNTQIIIYEKIVFTLLKDSSFNILESLKKEKISILKDSLKTYEKIKADVSNFKTLLPDILTNIKGLNTDEYQYFLTKIEHLDQILDVIYYIINPTMLHLQNHHKPLTDFQIEQLKRIFDIVNNISDIIIDENKELNDNIVHLLEMEIVQVRRNLIAVSLSDDANTKMPRRATILVYNILNECDNLVRILYSFTENNYKKAII
;
A
#
# COMPACT_ATOMS: atom_id res chain seq x y z
N MET A 1 -43.92 12.20 -3.01
CA MET A 1 -42.65 12.44 -3.71
C MET A 1 -41.56 13.01 -2.77
N GLU A 2 -41.87 13.96 -1.91
CA GLU A 2 -40.89 14.55 -0.97
C GLU A 2 -40.20 13.52 -0.06
N TRP A 3 -40.94 12.55 0.48
CA TRP A 3 -40.39 11.48 1.33
C TRP A 3 -39.32 10.64 0.66
N TYR A 4 -39.39 10.40 -0.65
CA TYR A 4 -38.41 9.68 -1.40
C TYR A 4 -37.07 10.43 -1.45
N TYR A 5 -37.11 11.74 -1.75
CA TYR A 5 -35.89 12.53 -1.83
C TYR A 5 -35.28 12.82 -0.44
N LEU A 6 -36.15 12.98 0.59
CA LEU A 6 -35.67 13.05 1.98
C LEU A 6 -34.91 11.77 2.36
N PHE A 7 -35.46 10.59 1.98
CA PHE A 7 -34.75 9.31 2.17
C PHE A 7 -33.40 9.28 1.48
N LEU A 8 -33.27 9.79 0.24
CA LEU A 8 -31.99 9.88 -0.46
C LEU A 8 -31.00 10.81 0.26
N VAL A 9 -31.45 11.94 0.77
CA VAL A 9 -30.62 12.85 1.58
C VAL A 9 -30.10 12.17 2.85
N ILE A 10 -30.98 11.43 3.54
CA ILE A 10 -30.55 10.65 4.73
C ILE A 10 -29.49 9.62 4.38
N ILE A 11 -29.66 8.90 3.27
CA ILE A 11 -28.64 7.96 2.76
C ILE A 11 -27.32 8.69 2.48
N LEU A 12 -27.36 9.84 1.79
CA LEU A 12 -26.15 10.63 1.51
C LEU A 12 -25.43 11.04 2.79
N LEU A 13 -26.15 11.46 3.83
CA LEU A 13 -25.54 11.83 5.11
C LEU A 13 -24.96 10.62 5.86
N ILE A 14 -25.62 9.46 5.80
CA ILE A 14 -25.08 8.20 6.36
C ILE A 14 -23.80 7.79 5.59
N LEU A 15 -23.84 7.84 4.27
CA LEU A 15 -22.67 7.54 3.44
C LEU A 15 -21.53 8.54 3.68
N ALA A 16 -21.82 9.84 3.94
CA ALA A 16 -20.82 10.83 4.32
C ALA A 16 -20.06 10.45 5.59
N VAL A 17 -20.78 10.05 6.64
CA VAL A 17 -20.15 9.59 7.89
C VAL A 17 -19.32 8.33 7.68
N TYR A 18 -19.83 7.41 6.87
CA TYR A 18 -19.14 6.18 6.55
C TYR A 18 -17.88 6.43 5.72
N ASP A 19 -17.97 7.28 4.70
CA ASP A 19 -16.87 7.66 3.82
C ASP A 19 -15.77 8.42 4.57
N LEU A 20 -16.12 9.35 5.46
CA LEU A 20 -15.20 9.98 6.40
C LEU A 20 -14.40 8.94 7.20
N THR A 21 -15.06 7.86 7.66
CA THR A 21 -14.37 6.83 8.46
C THR A 21 -13.42 6.00 7.63
N ILE A 22 -13.75 5.68 6.39
CA ILE A 22 -12.88 4.90 5.47
C ILE A 22 -11.76 5.78 4.94
N GLY A 23 -12.07 6.98 4.47
CA GLY A 23 -11.12 7.88 3.85
C GLY A 23 -10.05 8.37 4.82
N VAL A 24 -10.43 8.81 6.02
CA VAL A 24 -9.46 9.17 7.07
C VAL A 24 -8.60 7.98 7.46
N ALA A 25 -9.15 6.76 7.43
CA ALA A 25 -8.37 5.54 7.69
C ALA A 25 -7.27 5.32 6.64
N ASN A 26 -7.53 5.68 5.38
CA ASN A 26 -6.56 5.64 4.28
C ASN A 26 -5.55 6.79 4.37
N ASP A 27 -6.05 8.01 4.55
CA ASP A 27 -5.26 9.23 4.32
C ASP A 27 -4.51 9.73 5.56
N ALA A 28 -4.80 9.20 6.76
CA ALA A 28 -4.10 9.58 7.99
C ALA A 28 -2.57 9.36 7.91
N VAL A 29 -2.15 8.41 7.10
CA VAL A 29 -0.73 8.12 6.83
C VAL A 29 -0.03 9.35 6.25
N ASN A 30 -0.70 10.11 5.40
CA ASN A 30 -0.15 11.25 4.67
C ASN A 30 0.45 12.31 5.61
N PHE A 31 -0.21 12.59 6.77
CA PHE A 31 0.23 13.62 7.71
C PHE A 31 0.91 13.07 8.98
N LEU A 32 0.84 11.76 9.25
CA LEU A 32 1.47 11.16 10.42
C LEU A 32 2.85 10.55 10.10
N ASN A 33 3.05 10.07 8.89
CA ASN A 33 4.13 9.15 8.52
C ASN A 33 5.52 9.74 8.78
N SER A 34 5.78 10.99 8.36
CA SER A 34 7.09 11.61 8.53
C SER A 34 7.42 11.90 10.00
N ALA A 35 6.44 12.33 10.81
CA ALA A 35 6.64 12.56 12.23
C ALA A 35 6.78 11.24 13.01
N TYR A 36 6.02 10.22 12.64
CA TYR A 36 6.13 8.90 13.27
C TYR A 36 7.44 8.19 12.90
N GLY A 37 7.84 8.24 11.62
CA GLY A 37 9.07 7.62 11.12
C GLY A 37 10.35 8.22 11.73
N SER A 38 10.34 9.52 12.05
CA SER A 38 11.46 10.19 12.75
C SER A 38 11.50 9.97 14.26
N ARG A 39 10.53 9.24 14.83
CA ARG A 39 10.42 8.89 16.27
C ARG A 39 10.49 10.08 17.23
N VAL A 40 10.01 11.25 16.83
CA VAL A 40 10.05 12.47 17.65
C VAL A 40 9.17 12.35 18.88
N VAL A 41 7.98 11.78 18.75
CA VAL A 41 7.01 11.59 19.84
C VAL A 41 6.28 10.25 19.71
N LYS A 42 5.62 9.85 20.80
CA LYS A 42 4.74 8.66 20.80
C LYS A 42 3.53 8.90 19.88
N LEU A 43 3.05 7.83 19.25
CA LEU A 43 1.90 7.88 18.34
C LEU A 43 0.68 8.59 18.98
N LYS A 44 0.37 8.34 20.26
CA LYS A 44 -0.77 8.98 20.94
C LYS A 44 -0.68 10.51 20.94
N THR A 45 0.50 11.07 21.21
CA THR A 45 0.72 12.54 21.20
C THR A 45 0.52 13.08 19.78
N LEU A 46 1.03 12.37 18.76
CA LEU A 46 0.87 12.76 17.37
C LEU A 46 -0.61 12.75 16.95
N LEU A 47 -1.38 11.73 17.37
CA LEU A 47 -2.81 11.66 17.12
C LEU A 47 -3.59 12.81 17.75
N ILE A 48 -3.23 13.25 18.97
CA ILE A 48 -3.85 14.41 19.61
C ILE A 48 -3.59 15.69 18.82
N ILE A 49 -2.33 15.93 18.43
CA ILE A 49 -1.93 17.10 17.64
C ILE A 49 -2.68 17.12 16.31
N ALA A 50 -2.71 15.99 15.61
CA ALA A 50 -3.39 15.84 14.34
C ALA A 50 -4.92 16.03 14.48
N SER A 51 -5.54 15.53 15.55
CA SER A 51 -6.97 15.69 15.79
C SER A 51 -7.38 17.15 15.97
N VAL A 52 -6.60 17.92 16.71
CA VAL A 52 -6.85 19.37 16.85
C VAL A 52 -6.72 20.05 15.49
N ALA A 53 -5.67 19.69 14.73
CA ALA A 53 -5.44 20.24 13.39
C ALA A 53 -6.56 19.91 12.40
N LEU A 54 -7.13 18.68 12.47
CA LEU A 54 -8.24 18.26 11.60
C LEU A 54 -9.49 19.09 11.85
N VAL A 55 -9.84 19.34 13.11
CA VAL A 55 -11.03 20.16 13.45
C VAL A 55 -10.85 21.60 12.98
N ILE A 56 -9.69 22.19 13.22
CA ILE A 56 -9.37 23.55 12.75
C ILE A 56 -9.37 23.60 11.24
N GLY A 57 -8.67 22.68 10.57
CA GLY A 57 -8.55 22.60 9.12
C GLY A 57 -9.88 22.40 8.41
N ALA A 58 -10.80 21.66 9.01
CA ALA A 58 -12.15 21.46 8.46
C ALA A 58 -12.89 22.77 8.25
N VAL A 59 -12.74 23.74 9.15
CA VAL A 59 -13.37 25.09 9.03
C VAL A 59 -12.84 25.84 7.80
N PHE A 60 -11.56 25.65 7.44
CA PHE A 60 -10.96 26.24 6.24
C PHE A 60 -11.38 25.54 4.93
N GLY A 61 -12.00 24.36 5.00
CA GLY A 61 -12.39 23.56 3.83
C GLY A 61 -13.63 24.08 3.09
N GLY A 62 -14.36 25.05 3.65
CA GLY A 62 -15.64 25.53 3.07
C GLY A 62 -15.54 25.98 1.62
N GLY A 63 -14.44 26.62 1.23
CA GLY A 63 -14.22 27.10 -0.14
C GLY A 63 -14.05 26.00 -1.20
N MET A 64 -13.70 24.78 -0.79
CA MET A 64 -13.52 23.62 -1.67
C MET A 64 -14.84 22.93 -2.05
N MET A 65 -15.94 23.16 -1.30
CA MET A 65 -17.23 22.50 -1.53
C MET A 65 -17.83 22.82 -2.91
N ASP A 66 -17.43 23.93 -3.53
CA ASP A 66 -17.84 24.32 -4.90
C ASP A 66 -17.42 23.29 -5.95
N VAL A 67 -16.33 22.56 -5.73
CA VAL A 67 -15.84 21.52 -6.65
C VAL A 67 -16.91 20.40 -6.81
N ALA A 68 -17.48 19.95 -5.71
CA ALA A 68 -18.53 18.92 -5.74
C ALA A 68 -19.85 19.40 -6.34
N ARG A 69 -20.17 20.70 -6.20
CA ARG A 69 -21.46 21.26 -6.67
C ARG A 69 -21.48 21.55 -8.16
N LYS A 70 -20.39 22.12 -8.69
CA LYS A 70 -20.32 22.69 -10.06
C LYS A 70 -18.96 22.55 -10.75
N GLY A 71 -17.98 21.94 -10.09
CA GLY A 71 -16.63 21.83 -10.63
C GLY A 71 -16.50 20.77 -11.73
N ILE A 72 -17.32 19.70 -11.70
CA ILE A 72 -17.18 18.53 -12.57
C ILE A 72 -18.29 18.45 -13.62
N PHE A 73 -19.52 18.79 -13.28
CA PHE A 73 -20.69 18.76 -14.17
C PHE A 73 -21.40 20.10 -14.16
N ASN A 74 -22.27 20.31 -15.14
CA ASN A 74 -23.08 21.53 -15.27
C ASN A 74 -24.48 21.30 -14.67
N PRO A 75 -24.76 21.72 -13.42
CA PRO A 75 -26.00 21.38 -12.72
C PRO A 75 -27.25 21.94 -13.42
N GLN A 76 -27.15 23.06 -14.16
CA GLN A 76 -28.27 23.63 -14.93
C GLN A 76 -28.78 22.73 -16.08
N MET A 77 -27.96 21.75 -16.52
CA MET A 77 -28.32 20.81 -17.57
C MET A 77 -29.02 19.55 -17.03
N PHE A 78 -29.05 19.38 -15.72
CA PHE A 78 -29.66 18.22 -15.07
C PHE A 78 -30.90 18.63 -14.26
N THR A 79 -31.89 17.76 -14.23
CA THR A 79 -33.05 17.90 -13.34
C THR A 79 -32.68 17.54 -11.90
N PHE A 80 -33.50 17.97 -10.93
CA PHE A 80 -33.31 17.63 -9.53
C PHE A 80 -33.20 16.11 -9.31
N HIS A 81 -34.09 15.34 -9.95
CA HIS A 81 -34.04 13.88 -9.89
C HIS A 81 -32.69 13.33 -10.36
N GLN A 82 -32.21 13.78 -11.51
CA GLN A 82 -30.92 13.34 -12.08
C GLN A 82 -29.72 13.70 -11.18
N VAL A 83 -29.72 14.92 -10.61
CA VAL A 83 -28.65 15.35 -9.69
C VAL A 83 -28.62 14.50 -8.43
N MET A 84 -29.78 14.15 -7.87
CA MET A 84 -29.84 13.26 -6.70
C MET A 84 -29.31 11.84 -7.02
N ILE A 85 -29.60 11.32 -8.23
CA ILE A 85 -29.03 10.05 -8.70
C ILE A 85 -27.50 10.17 -8.83
N ILE A 86 -26.98 11.22 -9.47
CA ILE A 86 -25.54 11.47 -9.61
C ILE A 86 -24.85 11.41 -8.24
N PHE A 87 -25.38 12.09 -7.24
CA PHE A 87 -24.81 12.13 -5.91
C PHE A 87 -24.84 10.79 -5.18
N ILE A 88 -25.94 10.06 -5.28
CA ILE A 88 -26.06 8.70 -4.72
C ILE A 88 -25.09 7.73 -5.38
N VAL A 89 -25.00 7.73 -6.71
CA VAL A 89 -24.08 6.88 -7.49
C VAL A 89 -22.63 7.16 -7.10
N MET A 90 -22.25 8.45 -7.07
CA MET A 90 -20.91 8.88 -6.68
C MET A 90 -20.55 8.33 -5.30
N MET A 91 -21.40 8.54 -4.29
CA MET A 91 -21.11 8.14 -2.91
C MET A 91 -21.02 6.61 -2.74
N PHE A 92 -21.90 5.84 -3.38
CA PHE A 92 -21.79 4.38 -3.33
C PHE A 92 -20.56 3.85 -4.06
N SER A 93 -20.26 4.40 -5.23
CA SER A 93 -19.07 4.02 -6.00
C SER A 93 -17.79 4.32 -5.21
N ASP A 94 -17.71 5.47 -4.57
CA ASP A 94 -16.56 5.90 -3.77
C ASP A 94 -16.34 4.99 -2.56
N VAL A 95 -17.37 4.74 -1.78
CA VAL A 95 -17.33 3.87 -0.61
C VAL A 95 -16.89 2.43 -0.99
N ILE A 96 -17.45 1.87 -2.06
CA ILE A 96 -17.07 0.51 -2.53
C ILE A 96 -15.60 0.48 -2.93
N LEU A 97 -15.15 1.47 -3.70
CA LEU A 97 -13.79 1.56 -4.20
C LEU A 97 -12.78 1.73 -3.08
N LEU A 98 -12.98 2.70 -2.18
CA LEU A 98 -12.08 2.98 -1.07
C LEU A 98 -11.98 1.80 -0.10
N ASP A 99 -13.11 1.12 0.21
CA ASP A 99 -13.08 -0.05 1.08
C ASP A 99 -12.30 -1.22 0.44
N TYR A 100 -12.41 -1.39 -0.89
CA TYR A 100 -11.63 -2.37 -1.62
C TYR A 100 -10.11 -2.09 -1.53
N PHE A 101 -9.66 -0.88 -1.85
CA PHE A 101 -8.24 -0.51 -1.79
C PHE A 101 -7.68 -0.60 -0.37
N ASN A 102 -8.44 -0.15 0.64
CA ASN A 102 -8.05 -0.24 2.04
C ASN A 102 -7.87 -1.69 2.52
N THR A 103 -8.68 -2.62 2.00
CA THR A 103 -8.58 -4.05 2.34
C THR A 103 -7.27 -4.65 1.89
N TYR A 104 -6.75 -4.23 0.75
CA TYR A 104 -5.46 -4.68 0.24
C TYR A 104 -4.26 -3.84 0.74
N GLY A 105 -4.51 -2.81 1.55
CA GLY A 105 -3.47 -1.91 2.08
C GLY A 105 -2.75 -1.11 0.99
N LEU A 106 -3.44 -0.82 -0.10
CA LEU A 106 -2.94 -0.02 -1.21
C LEU A 106 -3.29 1.45 -0.97
N PRO A 107 -2.30 2.36 -0.89
CA PRO A 107 -2.57 3.78 -0.77
C PRO A 107 -3.24 4.29 -2.05
N THR A 108 -4.42 4.89 -1.89
CA THR A 108 -5.17 5.50 -2.98
C THR A 108 -5.53 6.95 -2.65
N SER A 109 -5.86 7.74 -3.66
CA SER A 109 -6.26 9.13 -3.49
C SER A 109 -7.77 9.25 -3.43
N THR A 110 -8.27 9.75 -2.32
CA THR A 110 -9.69 10.08 -2.14
C THR A 110 -10.14 11.20 -3.07
N THR A 111 -9.26 12.19 -3.34
CA THR A 111 -9.55 13.27 -4.32
C THR A 111 -9.73 12.72 -5.73
N VAL A 112 -8.84 11.83 -6.17
CA VAL A 112 -8.96 11.20 -7.50
C VAL A 112 -10.21 10.35 -7.57
N SER A 113 -10.49 9.58 -6.52
CA SER A 113 -11.70 8.76 -6.43
C SER A 113 -12.95 9.64 -6.57
N MET A 114 -13.08 10.71 -5.78
CA MET A 114 -14.21 11.63 -5.82
C MET A 114 -14.40 12.26 -7.21
N VAL A 115 -13.33 12.82 -7.79
CA VAL A 115 -13.40 13.51 -9.09
C VAL A 115 -13.84 12.54 -10.21
N PHE A 116 -13.24 11.36 -10.28
CA PHE A 116 -13.55 10.40 -11.33
C PHE A 116 -14.87 9.66 -11.09
N ASN A 117 -15.29 9.45 -9.84
CA ASN A 117 -16.62 8.93 -9.51
C ASN A 117 -17.71 9.95 -9.88
N LEU A 118 -17.53 11.24 -9.55
CA LEU A 118 -18.50 12.27 -9.88
C LEU A 118 -18.60 12.48 -11.40
N LEU A 119 -17.46 12.47 -12.09
CA LEU A 119 -17.41 12.52 -13.56
C LEU A 119 -18.11 11.29 -14.17
N GLY A 120 -17.82 10.09 -13.69
CA GLY A 120 -18.44 8.86 -14.18
C GLY A 120 -19.95 8.81 -13.91
N ALA A 121 -20.38 9.23 -12.72
CA ALA A 121 -21.79 9.28 -12.35
C ALA A 121 -22.57 10.26 -13.24
N SER A 122 -22.07 11.48 -13.42
CA SER A 122 -22.69 12.49 -14.30
C SER A 122 -22.72 12.04 -15.76
N PHE A 123 -21.63 11.43 -16.24
CA PHE A 123 -21.53 10.86 -17.59
C PHE A 123 -22.52 9.70 -17.78
N GLY A 124 -22.62 8.76 -16.82
CA GLY A 124 -23.53 7.63 -16.89
C GLY A 124 -25.02 8.05 -16.88
N VAL A 125 -25.38 9.01 -16.02
CA VAL A 125 -26.75 9.55 -15.97
C VAL A 125 -27.10 10.32 -17.25
N ALA A 126 -26.17 11.14 -17.79
CA ALA A 126 -26.38 11.85 -19.06
C ALA A 126 -26.57 10.86 -20.24
N ILE A 127 -25.74 9.82 -20.35
CA ILE A 127 -25.89 8.79 -21.38
C ILE A 127 -27.25 8.09 -21.25
N GLY A 128 -27.63 7.68 -20.05
CA GLY A 128 -28.92 7.03 -19.80
C GLY A 128 -30.09 7.91 -20.23
N TYR A 129 -30.04 9.20 -19.92
CA TYR A 129 -31.03 10.19 -20.37
C TYR A 129 -31.06 10.32 -21.90
N PHE A 130 -29.91 10.35 -22.55
CA PHE A 130 -29.81 10.45 -24.01
C PHE A 130 -30.37 9.20 -24.71
N MET A 131 -30.10 8.02 -24.20
CA MET A 131 -30.64 6.77 -24.71
C MET A 131 -32.17 6.70 -24.62
N GLN A 132 -32.76 7.25 -23.54
CA GLN A 132 -34.22 7.28 -23.35
C GLN A 132 -34.91 8.31 -24.23
N ASN A 133 -34.26 9.45 -24.52
CA ASN A 133 -34.87 10.58 -25.23
C ASN A 133 -34.39 10.74 -26.69
N GLY A 134 -33.55 9.84 -27.18
CA GLY A 134 -33.04 9.90 -28.56
C GLY A 134 -32.11 11.08 -28.85
N ILE A 135 -31.45 11.64 -27.83
CA ILE A 135 -30.52 12.77 -27.94
C ILE A 135 -29.16 12.28 -28.49
N LYS A 136 -28.54 13.11 -29.32
CA LYS A 136 -27.23 12.73 -29.92
C LYS A 136 -26.10 12.85 -28.90
N PHE A 137 -25.19 11.86 -28.91
CA PHE A 137 -24.05 11.80 -27.95
C PHE A 137 -23.09 12.99 -28.00
N HIS A 138 -23.03 13.76 -29.10
CA HIS A 138 -22.13 14.94 -29.16
C HIS A 138 -22.53 16.06 -28.20
N GLU A 139 -23.79 16.07 -27.69
CA GLU A 139 -24.27 17.06 -26.73
C GLU A 139 -23.78 16.81 -25.30
N ILE A 140 -23.09 15.71 -25.04
CA ILE A 140 -22.62 15.33 -23.69
C ILE A 140 -21.65 16.37 -23.10
N GLY A 141 -20.92 17.09 -23.97
CA GLY A 141 -20.04 18.18 -23.58
C GLY A 141 -20.76 19.36 -22.87
N ASN A 142 -22.07 19.52 -23.08
CA ASN A 142 -22.87 20.53 -22.40
C ASN A 142 -23.21 20.12 -20.95
N TYR A 143 -23.24 18.83 -20.66
CA TYR A 143 -23.56 18.28 -19.34
C TYR A 143 -22.36 18.20 -18.42
N ILE A 144 -21.16 18.07 -18.97
CA ILE A 144 -19.89 18.02 -18.25
C ILE A 144 -19.21 19.37 -18.29
N ASN A 145 -18.72 19.84 -17.13
CA ASN A 145 -17.89 21.05 -17.07
C ASN A 145 -16.46 20.70 -17.50
N VAL A 146 -16.26 20.54 -18.82
CA VAL A 146 -15.01 20.04 -19.40
C VAL A 146 -13.81 20.92 -19.02
N SER A 147 -13.95 22.24 -19.04
CA SER A 147 -12.85 23.18 -18.72
C SER A 147 -12.37 23.04 -17.28
N SER A 148 -13.30 23.07 -16.33
CA SER A 148 -12.97 22.94 -14.91
C SER A 148 -12.46 21.52 -14.58
N THR A 149 -13.11 20.49 -15.10
CA THR A 149 -12.71 19.08 -14.89
C THR A 149 -11.29 18.84 -15.42
N LEU A 150 -10.97 19.32 -16.62
CA LEU A 150 -9.64 19.18 -17.22
C LEU A 150 -8.59 19.93 -16.38
N THR A 151 -8.91 21.14 -15.91
CA THR A 151 -8.03 21.94 -15.03
C THR A 151 -7.73 21.18 -13.73
N ILE A 152 -8.75 20.56 -13.11
CA ILE A 152 -8.59 19.75 -11.90
C ILE A 152 -7.69 18.53 -12.16
N ILE A 153 -7.97 17.78 -13.22
CA ILE A 153 -7.21 16.58 -13.58
C ILE A 153 -5.74 16.93 -13.88
N ILE A 154 -5.50 17.98 -14.69
CA ILE A 154 -4.14 18.47 -14.97
C ILE A 154 -3.46 18.93 -13.67
N GLY A 155 -4.17 19.64 -12.80
CA GLY A 155 -3.66 20.09 -11.50
C GLY A 155 -3.20 18.91 -10.64
N ILE A 156 -4.00 17.84 -10.54
CA ILE A 156 -3.66 16.63 -9.79
C ILE A 156 -2.36 15.99 -10.33
N PHE A 157 -2.25 15.76 -11.64
CA PHE A 157 -1.06 15.13 -12.22
C PHE A 157 0.17 16.06 -12.23
N THR A 158 -0.01 17.36 -12.45
CA THR A 158 1.09 18.34 -12.36
C THR A 158 1.64 18.41 -10.94
N SER A 159 0.79 18.26 -9.91
CA SER A 159 1.23 18.25 -8.52
C SER A 159 2.26 17.15 -8.21
N ILE A 160 2.19 16.01 -8.89
CA ILE A 160 3.18 14.92 -8.76
C ILE A 160 4.57 15.40 -9.19
N ILE A 161 4.64 16.05 -10.35
CA ILE A 161 5.91 16.57 -10.90
C ILE A 161 6.48 17.68 -10.01
N VAL A 162 5.63 18.61 -9.59
CA VAL A 162 6.01 19.71 -8.71
C VAL A 162 6.50 19.18 -7.36
N ALA A 163 5.76 18.23 -6.77
CA ALA A 163 6.14 17.59 -5.50
C ALA A 163 7.49 16.87 -5.58
N PHE A 164 7.75 16.16 -6.70
CA PHE A 164 9.03 15.51 -6.93
C PHE A 164 10.18 16.52 -7.02
N ILE A 165 10.02 17.56 -7.82
CA ILE A 165 11.07 18.58 -8.03
C ILE A 165 11.38 19.30 -6.73
N PHE A 166 10.36 19.83 -6.04
CA PHE A 166 10.56 20.58 -4.81
C PHE A 166 11.08 19.68 -3.67
N GLY A 167 10.53 18.48 -3.50
CA GLY A 167 11.00 17.53 -2.50
C GLY A 167 12.47 17.18 -2.70
N TYR A 168 12.87 16.85 -3.94
CA TYR A 168 14.26 16.53 -4.27
C TYR A 168 15.21 17.71 -4.06
N LEU A 169 14.89 18.88 -4.64
CA LEU A 169 15.78 20.04 -4.60
C LEU A 169 15.94 20.60 -3.19
N VAL A 170 14.83 20.75 -2.45
CA VAL A 170 14.89 21.27 -1.08
C VAL A 170 15.67 20.32 -0.19
N GLN A 171 15.42 19.00 -0.24
CA GLN A 171 16.17 18.02 0.54
C GLN A 171 17.65 18.01 0.17
N PHE A 172 17.98 18.05 -1.10
CA PHE A 172 19.37 18.10 -1.54
C PHE A 172 20.11 19.31 -0.99
N ILE A 173 19.52 20.52 -1.09
CA ILE A 173 20.11 21.78 -0.56
C ILE A 173 20.25 21.70 0.96
N VAL A 174 19.20 21.23 1.64
CA VAL A 174 19.21 21.11 3.10
C VAL A 174 20.27 20.10 3.55
N ARG A 175 20.47 18.99 2.83
CA ARG A 175 21.51 17.99 3.15
C ARG A 175 22.94 18.53 2.93
N LEU A 176 23.14 19.46 2.02
CA LEU A 176 24.43 20.16 1.89
C LEU A 176 24.74 21.01 3.13
N ILE A 177 23.74 21.58 3.79
CA ILE A 177 23.87 22.36 5.02
C ILE A 177 23.97 21.42 6.23
N PHE A 178 23.01 20.49 6.34
CA PHE A 178 22.89 19.53 7.43
C PHE A 178 23.27 18.14 6.94
N SER A 179 24.49 17.67 7.24
CA SER A 179 24.83 16.26 7.05
C SER A 179 23.98 15.37 7.97
N TYR A 180 24.13 14.06 7.89
CA TYR A 180 23.43 13.14 8.80
C TYR A 180 23.79 13.38 10.28
N ASP A 181 24.96 13.95 10.57
CA ASP A 181 25.33 14.45 11.89
C ASP A 181 24.95 15.95 12.02
N TYR A 182 23.64 16.22 11.96
CA TYR A 182 23.12 17.59 12.04
C TYR A 182 23.38 18.27 13.38
N LEU A 183 23.71 17.52 14.44
CA LEU A 183 24.06 18.09 15.76
C LEU A 183 25.42 18.82 15.77
N LYS A 184 26.34 18.48 14.85
CA LYS A 184 27.59 19.22 14.67
C LYS A 184 27.40 20.63 14.10
N VAL A 185 26.28 20.89 13.45
CA VAL A 185 25.95 22.21 12.90
C VAL A 185 25.65 23.16 14.07
N HIS A 186 26.15 24.40 14.01
CA HIS A 186 25.97 25.37 15.06
C HIS A 186 24.47 25.63 15.38
N LYS A 187 24.13 25.76 16.67
CA LYS A 187 22.75 25.93 17.14
C LYS A 187 21.99 27.10 16.51
N VAL A 188 22.67 28.20 16.18
CA VAL A 188 22.07 29.35 15.48
C VAL A 188 21.54 28.93 14.09
N VAL A 189 22.32 28.13 13.33
CA VAL A 189 21.92 27.67 12.00
C VAL A 189 20.75 26.71 12.09
N ARG A 190 20.74 25.80 13.07
CA ARG A 190 19.61 24.89 13.33
C ARG A 190 18.33 25.67 13.66
N ALA A 191 18.42 26.62 14.61
CA ALA A 191 17.29 27.45 15.00
C ALA A 191 16.78 28.32 13.84
N LEU A 192 17.68 28.91 13.05
CA LEU A 192 17.32 29.71 11.88
C LEU A 192 16.60 28.90 10.81
N PHE A 193 17.13 27.72 10.47
CA PHE A 193 16.49 26.83 9.51
C PHE A 193 15.08 26.44 9.95
N ASN A 194 14.93 26.02 11.19
CA ASN A 194 13.63 25.60 11.74
C ASN A 194 12.66 26.80 11.83
N ALA A 195 13.15 28.02 12.12
CA ALA A 195 12.34 29.25 12.05
C ALA A 195 11.86 29.55 10.63
N ILE A 196 12.72 29.39 9.62
CA ILE A 196 12.34 29.51 8.21
C ILE A 196 11.25 28.50 7.86
N CYS A 197 11.37 27.24 8.31
CA CYS A 197 10.32 26.22 8.09
C CYS A 197 8.98 26.67 8.69
N VAL A 198 8.98 27.19 9.91
CA VAL A 198 7.77 27.73 10.58
C VAL A 198 7.17 28.88 9.78
N VAL A 199 7.99 29.81 9.30
CA VAL A 199 7.52 30.96 8.48
C VAL A 199 6.90 30.49 7.18
N VAL A 200 7.56 29.59 6.44
CA VAL A 200 7.06 29.07 5.16
C VAL A 200 5.72 28.35 5.37
N ILE A 201 5.63 27.48 6.34
CA ILE A 201 4.40 26.76 6.68
C ILE A 201 3.28 27.76 7.04
N THR A 202 3.55 28.72 7.91
CA THR A 202 2.57 29.73 8.36
C THR A 202 2.08 30.57 7.19
N TYR A 203 2.96 30.97 6.27
CA TYR A 203 2.58 31.73 5.09
C TYR A 203 1.55 30.99 4.23
N PHE A 204 1.83 29.74 3.88
CA PHE A 204 0.93 29.01 2.99
C PHE A 204 -0.40 28.63 3.65
N ILE A 205 -0.39 28.19 4.91
CA ILE A 205 -1.58 27.69 5.59
C ILE A 205 -2.48 28.83 6.05
N PHE A 206 -1.93 29.78 6.77
CA PHE A 206 -2.75 30.81 7.40
C PHE A 206 -2.95 32.03 6.50
N LEU A 207 -1.88 32.58 5.92
CA LEU A 207 -2.02 33.84 5.18
C LEU A 207 -2.68 33.66 3.82
N LYS A 208 -2.42 32.57 3.12
CA LYS A 208 -3.11 32.27 1.84
C LYS A 208 -4.54 31.77 2.02
N GLY A 209 -4.84 31.10 3.15
CA GLY A 209 -6.18 30.57 3.48
C GLY A 209 -7.11 31.58 4.13
N ILE A 210 -6.63 32.75 4.51
CA ILE A 210 -7.38 33.70 5.36
C ILE A 210 -8.67 34.21 4.73
N ASN A 211 -8.70 34.36 3.38
CA ASN A 211 -9.88 34.79 2.63
C ASN A 211 -11.03 33.79 2.64
N THR A 212 -10.78 32.55 3.07
CA THR A 212 -11.83 31.52 3.14
C THR A 212 -12.53 31.51 4.51
N LEU A 213 -12.05 32.30 5.46
CA LEU A 213 -12.57 32.33 6.82
C LEU A 213 -13.74 33.31 6.95
N PRO A 214 -14.93 32.83 7.33
CA PRO A 214 -16.15 33.66 7.37
C PRO A 214 -16.18 34.67 8.53
N PHE A 215 -15.24 34.59 9.47
CA PHE A 215 -15.14 35.49 10.64
C PHE A 215 -14.07 36.58 10.49
N ILE A 216 -13.36 36.63 9.36
CA ILE A 216 -12.40 37.69 9.05
C ILE A 216 -13.05 38.68 8.10
N SER A 217 -13.10 39.98 8.50
CA SER A 217 -13.64 41.00 7.66
C SER A 217 -12.71 41.29 6.46
N GLU A 218 -13.31 41.80 5.36
CA GLU A 218 -12.54 42.19 4.16
C GLU A 218 -11.43 43.21 4.48
N GLN A 219 -11.68 44.14 5.43
CA GLN A 219 -10.70 45.14 5.85
C GLN A 219 -9.52 44.47 6.60
N GLN A 220 -9.77 43.51 7.48
CA GLN A 220 -8.72 42.76 8.20
C GLN A 220 -7.89 41.93 7.22
N SER A 221 -8.54 41.30 6.26
CA SER A 221 -7.88 40.50 5.23
C SER A 221 -6.99 41.42 4.35
N ALA A 222 -7.51 42.55 3.86
CA ALA A 222 -6.75 43.51 3.07
C ALA A 222 -5.54 44.08 3.83
N TRP A 223 -5.71 44.40 5.14
CA TRP A 223 -4.59 44.84 5.97
C TRP A 223 -3.49 43.80 6.07
N LEU A 224 -3.86 42.55 6.34
CA LEU A 224 -2.90 41.43 6.42
C LEU A 224 -2.14 41.23 5.11
N PHE A 225 -2.84 41.25 3.95
CA PHE A 225 -2.20 41.08 2.66
C PHE A 225 -1.22 42.22 2.33
N ASN A 226 -1.55 43.46 2.70
CA ASN A 226 -0.66 44.59 2.53
C ASN A 226 0.57 44.55 3.45
N HIS A 227 0.51 43.85 4.55
CA HIS A 227 1.59 43.78 5.56
C HIS A 227 2.23 42.39 5.69
N ILE A 228 2.05 41.48 4.72
CA ILE A 228 2.62 40.12 4.74
C ILE A 228 4.11 40.11 5.12
N PRO A 229 5.00 40.91 4.50
CA PRO A 229 6.43 40.90 4.84
C PRO A 229 6.69 41.24 6.32
N LEU A 230 5.96 42.21 6.86
CA LEU A 230 6.08 42.62 8.26
C LEU A 230 5.64 41.48 9.21
N VAL A 231 4.45 40.91 8.94
CA VAL A 231 3.88 39.82 9.75
C VAL A 231 4.81 38.59 9.74
N LEU A 232 5.32 38.20 8.58
CA LEU A 232 6.24 37.07 8.45
C LEU A 232 7.59 37.35 9.15
N SER A 233 8.10 38.59 9.09
CA SER A 233 9.33 38.96 9.78
C SER A 233 9.17 38.87 11.30
N ILE A 234 8.04 39.32 11.83
CA ILE A 234 7.73 39.21 13.27
C ILE A 234 7.61 37.74 13.69
N ILE A 235 6.83 36.94 12.93
CA ILE A 235 6.68 35.49 13.22
C ILE A 235 8.04 34.79 13.16
N GLY A 236 8.85 35.11 12.14
CA GLY A 236 10.18 34.54 11.97
C GLY A 236 11.13 34.87 13.11
N LEU A 237 11.12 36.15 13.55
CA LEU A 237 11.95 36.61 14.69
C LEU A 237 11.53 35.90 15.99
N VAL A 238 10.23 35.85 16.27
CA VAL A 238 9.69 35.19 17.47
C VAL A 238 10.02 33.70 17.45
N ALA A 239 9.77 33.03 16.32
CA ALA A 239 10.10 31.61 16.14
C ALA A 239 11.61 31.37 16.32
N PHE A 240 12.47 32.19 15.72
CA PHE A 240 13.92 32.09 15.87
C PHE A 240 14.35 32.21 17.33
N VAL A 241 13.86 33.21 18.03
CA VAL A 241 14.21 33.41 19.46
C VAL A 241 13.79 32.23 20.32
N ILE A 242 12.55 31.74 20.15
CA ILE A 242 12.03 30.60 20.89
C ILE A 242 12.87 29.34 20.59
N LEU A 243 13.10 29.05 19.30
CA LEU A 243 13.85 27.86 18.89
C LEU A 243 15.32 27.92 19.30
N TYR A 244 15.94 29.11 19.29
CA TYR A 244 17.29 29.32 19.78
C TYR A 244 17.40 29.10 21.28
N ILE A 245 16.43 29.57 22.06
CA ILE A 245 16.36 29.30 23.52
C ILE A 245 16.23 27.80 23.76
N LEU A 246 15.34 27.13 23.07
CA LEU A 246 15.15 25.66 23.16
C LEU A 246 16.44 24.90 22.83
N GLU A 247 17.13 25.24 21.75
CA GLU A 247 18.44 24.66 21.40
C GLU A 247 19.53 24.94 22.42
N SER A 248 19.41 26.02 23.18
CA SER A 248 20.37 26.36 24.26
C SER A 248 20.16 25.50 25.51
N ILE A 249 18.97 24.96 25.70
CA ILE A 249 18.64 23.98 26.73
C ILE A 249 19.00 22.59 26.19
N LYS A 250 20.12 22.02 26.59
CA LYS A 250 20.73 20.76 26.07
C LYS A 250 19.77 19.57 25.91
N LYS A 251 18.57 19.62 26.48
CA LYS A 251 17.55 18.56 26.44
C LYS A 251 16.61 18.68 25.23
N TYR A 252 16.55 19.83 24.57
CA TYR A 252 15.58 20.09 23.50
C TYR A 252 16.25 20.29 22.14
N ASN A 253 15.60 19.78 21.08
CA ASN A 253 16.06 19.91 19.70
C ASN A 253 14.99 20.66 18.90
N SER A 254 15.35 21.74 18.22
CA SER A 254 14.44 22.58 17.44
C SER A 254 13.72 21.82 16.33
N PHE A 255 14.36 20.79 15.75
CA PHE A 255 13.72 19.92 14.75
C PHE A 255 12.46 19.23 15.27
N ASN A 256 12.44 18.85 16.58
CA ASN A 256 11.24 18.25 17.16
C ASN A 256 10.03 19.18 17.08
N VAL A 257 10.23 20.48 17.35
CA VAL A 257 9.16 21.49 17.28
C VAL A 257 8.68 21.67 15.84
N SER A 258 9.62 21.79 14.91
CA SER A 258 9.28 21.96 13.48
C SER A 258 8.57 20.74 12.91
N ILE A 259 8.93 19.52 13.31
CA ILE A 259 8.24 18.29 12.90
C ILE A 259 6.81 18.26 13.46
N LEU A 260 6.60 18.60 14.73
CA LEU A 260 5.27 18.63 15.33
C LEU A 260 4.40 19.73 14.72
N TYR A 261 4.96 20.91 14.49
CA TYR A 261 4.28 22.00 13.81
C TYR A 261 3.96 21.65 12.35
N GLY A 262 4.91 21.01 11.64
CA GLY A 262 4.71 20.52 10.28
C GLY A 262 3.64 19.42 10.19
N ALA A 263 3.59 18.51 11.15
CA ALA A 263 2.54 17.48 11.23
C ALA A 263 1.15 18.09 11.50
N PHE A 264 1.08 19.07 12.42
CA PHE A 264 -0.13 19.87 12.66
C PHE A 264 -0.58 20.56 11.37
N ALA A 265 0.34 21.25 10.73
CA ALA A 265 0.12 21.98 9.50
C ALA A 265 -0.37 21.08 8.34
N LEU A 266 0.26 19.91 8.18
CA LEU A 266 -0.12 18.96 7.13
C LEU A 266 -1.48 18.34 7.40
N ALA A 267 -1.80 18.00 8.66
CA ALA A 267 -3.13 17.52 9.05
C ALA A 267 -4.22 18.61 8.82
N MET A 268 -3.90 19.86 9.11
CA MET A 268 -4.79 20.99 8.85
C MET A 268 -5.01 21.19 7.34
N SER A 269 -3.92 21.15 6.54
CA SER A 269 -3.99 21.26 5.08
C SER A 269 -4.77 20.10 4.45
N PHE A 270 -4.59 18.87 4.98
CA PHE A 270 -5.37 17.70 4.61
C PHE A 270 -6.87 17.96 4.83
N ALA A 271 -7.27 18.34 6.04
CA ALA A 271 -8.68 18.58 6.34
C ALA A 271 -9.28 19.70 5.47
N SER A 272 -8.54 20.77 5.21
CA SER A 272 -9.04 21.87 4.38
C SER A 272 -9.15 21.52 2.89
N ASN A 273 -8.31 20.61 2.38
CA ASN A 273 -8.31 20.17 0.98
C ASN A 273 -9.26 18.98 0.76
N ASP A 274 -9.19 17.95 1.61
CA ASP A 274 -9.82 16.65 1.34
C ASP A 274 -11.22 16.49 1.96
N LEU A 275 -11.66 17.41 2.81
CA LEU A 275 -13.00 17.35 3.39
C LEU A 275 -14.11 17.34 2.33
N VAL A 276 -13.88 18.03 1.19
CA VAL A 276 -14.82 18.05 0.06
C VAL A 276 -15.02 16.66 -0.54
N ASN A 277 -14.03 15.79 -0.47
CA ASN A 277 -14.09 14.44 -1.03
C ASN A 277 -15.15 13.59 -0.31
N PHE A 278 -15.31 13.80 0.98
CA PHE A 278 -16.19 13.00 1.85
C PHE A 278 -17.59 13.60 2.03
N ILE A 279 -17.64 14.92 2.27
CA ILE A 279 -18.93 15.58 2.61
C ILE A 279 -19.39 16.56 1.54
N GLY A 280 -18.56 16.88 0.53
CA GLY A 280 -18.90 17.86 -0.51
C GLY A 280 -20.16 17.46 -1.29
N VAL A 281 -20.23 16.23 -1.76
CA VAL A 281 -21.38 15.69 -2.50
C VAL A 281 -22.61 15.53 -1.61
N PRO A 282 -22.57 14.96 -0.39
CA PRO A 282 -23.69 14.95 0.53
C PRO A 282 -24.25 16.33 0.88
N LEU A 283 -23.39 17.31 1.12
CA LEU A 283 -23.84 18.70 1.37
C LEU A 283 -24.42 19.35 0.11
N ALA A 284 -23.91 19.04 -1.07
CA ALA A 284 -24.49 19.47 -2.33
C ALA A 284 -25.89 18.86 -2.54
N GLY A 285 -26.09 17.58 -2.17
CA GLY A 285 -27.38 16.90 -2.19
C GLY A 285 -28.37 17.50 -1.23
N LEU A 286 -27.94 17.83 0.00
CA LEU A 286 -28.76 18.55 0.97
C LEU A 286 -29.16 19.94 0.43
N SER A 287 -28.23 20.69 -0.18
CA SER A 287 -28.52 21.98 -0.81
C SER A 287 -29.49 21.85 -1.97
N ALA A 288 -29.34 20.83 -2.82
CA ALA A 288 -30.26 20.56 -3.93
C ALA A 288 -31.66 20.28 -3.42
N PHE A 289 -31.80 19.51 -2.35
CA PHE A 289 -33.09 19.24 -1.71
C PHE A 289 -33.73 20.52 -1.11
N GLN A 290 -32.95 21.36 -0.46
CA GLN A 290 -33.44 22.63 0.10
C GLN A 290 -33.93 23.58 -1.00
N ILE A 291 -33.19 23.71 -2.12
CA ILE A 291 -33.56 24.52 -3.28
C ILE A 291 -34.88 24.00 -3.88
N PHE A 292 -34.97 22.67 -4.08
CA PHE A 292 -36.19 22.03 -4.62
C PHE A 292 -37.40 22.22 -3.70
N SER A 293 -37.24 21.99 -2.40
CA SER A 293 -38.32 22.15 -1.43
C SER A 293 -38.83 23.61 -1.33
N SER A 294 -37.93 24.60 -1.50
CA SER A 294 -38.29 26.02 -1.50
C SER A 294 -39.07 26.45 -2.76
N ALA A 295 -38.99 25.69 -3.84
CA ALA A 295 -39.71 25.94 -5.09
C ALA A 295 -41.22 25.55 -5.05
N GLY A 296 -41.65 24.88 -3.98
CA GLY A 296 -43.07 24.66 -3.65
C GLY A 296 -43.90 24.00 -4.74
N GLY A 297 -43.82 22.67 -4.90
CA GLY A 297 -44.69 21.89 -5.82
C GLY A 297 -44.14 21.70 -7.25
N ALA A 298 -42.87 22.01 -7.49
CA ALA A 298 -42.22 21.73 -8.76
C ALA A 298 -42.13 20.22 -9.02
N ASP A 299 -42.13 19.80 -10.32
CA ASP A 299 -41.90 18.42 -10.69
C ASP A 299 -40.39 18.10 -10.68
N PRO A 300 -39.93 17.11 -9.91
CA PRO A 300 -38.52 16.80 -9.80
C PRO A 300 -37.87 16.33 -11.12
N ASN A 301 -38.65 15.91 -12.10
CA ASN A 301 -38.17 15.45 -13.41
C ASN A 301 -38.03 16.60 -14.43
N THR A 302 -38.54 17.78 -14.13
CA THR A 302 -38.47 18.95 -15.01
C THR A 302 -37.76 20.13 -14.37
N PHE A 303 -37.67 20.17 -13.03
CA PHE A 303 -37.01 21.25 -12.30
C PHE A 303 -35.48 21.15 -12.44
N THR A 304 -34.87 22.12 -13.13
CA THR A 304 -33.41 22.17 -13.32
C THR A 304 -32.68 22.70 -12.10
N MET A 305 -31.46 22.25 -11.90
CA MET A 305 -30.66 22.57 -10.70
C MET A 305 -29.72 23.78 -10.91
N GLU A 306 -30.15 24.79 -11.65
CA GLU A 306 -29.43 26.04 -11.82
C GLU A 306 -29.10 26.73 -10.48
N GLY A 307 -29.96 26.58 -9.47
CA GLY A 307 -29.75 27.12 -8.12
C GLY A 307 -28.47 26.64 -7.43
N LEU A 308 -27.89 25.50 -7.84
CA LEU A 308 -26.62 25.01 -7.30
C LEU A 308 -25.40 25.85 -7.77
N LEU A 309 -25.53 26.68 -8.80
CA LEU A 309 -24.47 27.60 -9.24
C LEU A 309 -24.22 28.71 -8.20
N ASN A 310 -25.23 29.09 -7.44
CA ASN A 310 -25.14 30.14 -6.43
C ASN A 310 -24.45 29.60 -5.16
N PRO A 311 -23.62 30.41 -4.45
CA PRO A 311 -23.06 30.02 -3.18
C PRO A 311 -24.21 29.75 -2.19
N SER A 312 -24.30 28.52 -1.70
CA SER A 312 -25.36 28.16 -0.76
C SER A 312 -25.02 28.65 0.65
N SER A 313 -26.03 29.15 1.36
CA SER A 313 -25.99 29.39 2.80
C SER A 313 -25.79 28.10 3.62
N SER A 314 -25.91 26.94 3.00
CA SER A 314 -25.83 25.63 3.64
C SER A 314 -24.41 25.13 3.91
N ASN A 315 -23.36 25.85 3.52
CA ASN A 315 -22.01 25.61 4.01
C ASN A 315 -21.90 26.05 5.50
N SER A 316 -22.86 25.62 6.30
CA SER A 316 -22.85 25.91 7.73
C SER A 316 -21.54 25.38 8.32
N ILE A 317 -20.74 26.25 8.94
CA ILE A 317 -19.54 25.91 9.69
C ILE A 317 -19.78 24.73 10.63
N ILE A 318 -21.02 24.56 11.09
CA ILE A 318 -21.45 23.47 11.98
C ILE A 318 -21.21 22.12 11.32
N TYR A 319 -21.58 21.93 10.05
CA TYR A 319 -21.36 20.65 9.34
C TYR A 319 -19.87 20.35 9.16
N LEU A 320 -19.06 21.39 8.88
CA LEU A 320 -17.61 21.26 8.77
C LEU A 320 -16.96 20.86 10.10
N ILE A 321 -17.39 21.49 11.21
CA ILE A 321 -16.91 21.13 12.55
C ILE A 321 -17.31 19.69 12.92
N ILE A 322 -18.56 19.31 12.67
CA ILE A 322 -19.04 17.94 12.92
C ILE A 322 -18.18 16.93 12.15
N ALA A 323 -17.91 17.20 10.88
CA ALA A 323 -17.05 16.34 10.07
C ALA A 323 -15.63 16.26 10.62
N GLY A 324 -15.03 17.39 11.02
CA GLY A 324 -13.72 17.44 11.68
C GLY A 324 -13.66 16.62 12.97
N VAL A 325 -14.72 16.65 13.77
CA VAL A 325 -14.85 15.83 15.00
C VAL A 325 -14.94 14.34 14.64
N ILE A 326 -15.74 13.96 13.63
CA ILE A 326 -15.86 12.57 13.17
C ILE A 326 -14.50 12.07 12.66
N MET A 327 -13.76 12.88 11.87
CA MET A 327 -12.41 12.55 11.41
C MET A 327 -11.48 12.29 12.60
N SER A 328 -11.50 13.14 13.62
CA SER A 328 -10.69 13.00 14.82
C SER A 328 -11.00 11.72 15.61
N ILE A 329 -12.28 11.40 15.80
CA ILE A 329 -12.71 10.15 16.46
C ILE A 329 -12.23 8.93 15.66
N THR A 330 -12.36 8.99 14.34
CA THR A 330 -11.92 7.92 13.42
C THR A 330 -10.43 7.67 13.53
N LEU A 331 -9.63 8.73 13.61
CA LEU A 331 -8.18 8.63 13.73
C LEU A 331 -7.75 7.81 14.95
N PHE A 332 -8.40 7.97 16.11
CA PHE A 332 -8.13 7.18 17.31
C PHE A 332 -8.62 5.73 17.23
N ARG A 333 -9.70 5.46 16.49
CA ARG A 333 -10.29 4.11 16.34
C ARG A 333 -9.64 3.25 15.27
N ASN A 334 -8.83 3.83 14.40
CA ASN A 334 -8.27 3.15 13.24
C ASN A 334 -7.15 2.16 13.61
N LYS A 335 -7.50 0.88 13.63
CA LYS A 335 -6.53 -0.22 13.86
C LYS A 335 -5.63 -0.51 12.65
N LYS A 336 -6.02 -0.10 11.44
CA LYS A 336 -5.30 -0.36 10.18
C LYS A 336 -4.19 0.66 9.94
N LEU A 337 -4.20 1.80 10.63
CA LEU A 337 -3.30 2.92 10.44
C LEU A 337 -1.81 2.50 10.49
N LYS A 338 -1.44 1.72 11.51
CA LYS A 338 -0.05 1.30 11.70
C LYS A 338 0.48 0.49 10.52
N THR A 339 -0.32 -0.44 9.99
CA THR A 339 0.07 -1.32 8.87
C THR A 339 0.32 -0.53 7.57
N VAL A 340 -0.53 0.48 7.30
CA VAL A 340 -0.39 1.32 6.10
C VAL A 340 0.83 2.24 6.25
N MET A 341 1.04 2.84 7.43
CA MET A 341 2.22 3.66 7.72
C MET A 341 3.54 2.89 7.52
N GLU A 342 3.62 1.65 7.99
CA GLU A 342 4.80 0.82 7.85
C GLU A 342 5.17 0.54 6.39
N THR A 343 4.18 0.41 5.50
CA THR A 343 4.44 0.20 4.07
C THR A 343 5.17 1.37 3.43
N GLU A 344 4.73 2.59 3.69
CA GLU A 344 5.33 3.80 3.13
C GLU A 344 6.70 4.11 3.77
N ILE A 345 6.80 3.93 5.09
CA ILE A 345 8.07 4.11 5.83
C ILE A 345 9.15 3.17 5.29
N ARG A 346 8.83 1.91 4.99
CA ARG A 346 9.79 0.94 4.43
C ARG A 346 10.36 1.38 3.09
N LEU A 347 9.54 1.96 2.21
CA LEU A 347 10.02 2.49 0.92
C LEU A 347 10.99 3.67 1.08
N GLY A 348 10.80 4.49 2.11
CA GLY A 348 11.64 5.66 2.42
C GLY A 348 12.77 5.39 3.42
N LYS A 349 12.92 4.17 3.97
CA LYS A 349 13.91 3.86 5.01
C LYS A 349 15.35 4.06 4.50
N GLN A 350 16.24 4.60 5.36
CA GLN A 350 17.63 4.84 5.02
C GLN A 350 18.46 3.55 4.94
N GLU A 351 18.19 2.59 5.81
CA GLU A 351 18.90 1.31 5.82
C GLU A 351 18.37 0.37 4.75
N GLU A 352 19.26 -0.39 4.14
CA GLU A 352 18.91 -1.53 3.28
C GLU A 352 18.36 -2.68 4.14
N THR A 353 17.22 -3.21 3.77
CA THR A 353 16.60 -4.35 4.44
C THR A 353 16.73 -5.58 3.58
N THR A 354 17.00 -6.74 4.21
CA THR A 354 17.09 -8.03 3.52
C THR A 354 15.75 -8.49 2.93
N ILE A 355 14.64 -7.96 3.45
CA ILE A 355 13.29 -8.30 2.96
C ILE A 355 12.65 -7.06 2.34
N GLU A 356 12.50 -7.08 1.03
CA GLU A 356 11.75 -6.07 0.30
C GLU A 356 10.32 -6.60 0.03
N ARG A 357 9.32 -5.75 0.29
CA ARG A 357 7.89 -6.11 0.17
C ARG A 357 7.41 -6.20 -1.27
N PHE A 358 8.07 -5.48 -2.18
CA PHE A 358 7.66 -5.38 -3.57
C PHE A 358 8.54 -6.26 -4.46
N SER A 359 7.92 -7.00 -5.36
CA SER A 359 8.62 -7.71 -6.42
C SER A 359 9.13 -6.74 -7.49
N VAL A 360 10.23 -7.10 -8.12
CA VAL A 360 10.81 -6.31 -9.23
C VAL A 360 9.88 -6.35 -10.42
N ASN A 361 9.53 -5.17 -10.95
CA ASN A 361 8.79 -5.04 -12.21
C ASN A 361 9.70 -4.60 -13.38
N ALA A 362 9.25 -4.84 -14.61
CA ALA A 362 10.04 -4.55 -15.82
C ALA A 362 10.38 -3.05 -15.95
N PHE A 363 9.46 -2.16 -15.61
CA PHE A 363 9.64 -0.72 -15.70
C PHE A 363 10.62 -0.20 -14.63
N GLY A 364 10.53 -0.69 -13.39
CA GLY A 364 11.50 -0.37 -12.33
C GLY A 364 12.91 -0.80 -12.71
N ARG A 365 13.06 -1.99 -13.32
CA ARG A 365 14.34 -2.48 -13.81
C ARG A 365 14.91 -1.56 -14.91
N MET A 366 14.09 -1.16 -15.89
CA MET A 366 14.47 -0.23 -16.95
C MET A 366 14.97 1.13 -16.40
N LEU A 367 14.30 1.68 -15.36
CA LEU A 367 14.72 2.95 -14.73
C LEU A 367 16.06 2.81 -14.00
N VAL A 368 16.28 1.69 -13.31
CA VAL A 368 17.57 1.43 -12.64
C VAL A 368 18.70 1.27 -13.67
N ASP A 369 18.46 0.55 -14.76
CA ASP A 369 19.43 0.39 -15.85
C ASP A 369 19.77 1.74 -16.51
N ALA A 370 18.78 2.57 -16.79
CA ALA A 370 18.97 3.92 -17.30
C ALA A 370 19.83 4.77 -16.34
N SER A 371 19.51 4.74 -15.04
CA SER A 371 20.30 5.42 -13.99
C SER A 371 21.75 4.92 -13.94
N TYR A 372 21.97 3.61 -14.07
CA TYR A 372 23.31 3.02 -14.10
C TYR A 372 24.12 3.52 -15.30
N HIS A 373 23.53 3.56 -16.49
CA HIS A 373 24.20 4.07 -17.69
C HIS A 373 24.54 5.57 -17.59
N ILE A 374 23.59 6.38 -17.06
CA ILE A 374 23.84 7.82 -16.82
C ILE A 374 24.99 7.99 -15.81
N ASN A 375 24.98 7.26 -14.70
CA ASN A 375 26.05 7.32 -13.70
C ASN A 375 27.42 6.92 -14.27
N LYS A 376 27.47 6.00 -15.25
CA LYS A 376 28.69 5.60 -15.92
C LYS A 376 29.25 6.72 -16.82
N LEU A 377 28.39 7.50 -17.49
CA LEU A 377 28.79 8.65 -18.31
C LEU A 377 29.47 9.74 -17.45
N PHE A 378 29.00 9.94 -16.22
CA PHE A 378 29.56 10.92 -15.28
C PHE A 378 30.68 10.35 -14.38
N ALA A 379 31.14 9.13 -14.62
CA ALA A 379 32.15 8.46 -13.78
C ALA A 379 33.51 9.20 -13.76
N SER A 380 33.86 9.92 -14.82
CA SER A 380 35.10 10.71 -14.90
C SER A 380 35.09 11.93 -13.95
N ILE A 381 33.92 12.45 -13.61
CA ILE A 381 33.75 13.62 -12.72
C ILE A 381 33.89 13.21 -11.24
N LYS A 382 33.80 11.91 -10.94
CA LYS A 382 33.80 11.36 -9.56
C LYS A 382 35.17 11.40 -8.84
N LYS A 383 36.25 11.83 -9.49
CA LYS A 383 37.60 11.87 -8.90
C LYS A 383 38.01 13.22 -8.29
N THR A 384 37.09 14.16 -8.09
CA THR A 384 37.40 15.50 -7.58
C THR A 384 37.21 15.56 -6.05
N ARG A 385 38.00 16.42 -5.35
CA ARG A 385 37.85 16.74 -3.91
C ARG A 385 36.42 17.20 -3.58
N PHE A 386 35.75 17.86 -4.51
CA PHE A 386 34.34 18.25 -4.37
C PHE A 386 33.42 17.04 -4.24
N HIS A 387 33.68 15.99 -5.00
CA HIS A 387 32.87 14.75 -4.94
C HIS A 387 33.07 13.98 -3.61
N GLU A 388 34.29 13.95 -3.07
CA GLU A 388 34.55 13.37 -1.75
C GLU A 388 33.84 14.17 -0.65
N TRP A 389 33.92 15.51 -0.70
CA TRP A 389 33.19 16.37 0.22
C TRP A 389 31.67 16.14 0.14
N LEU A 390 31.14 16.03 -1.10
CA LEU A 390 29.72 15.76 -1.33
C LEU A 390 29.32 14.39 -0.77
N ASN A 391 30.11 13.35 -1.00
CA ASN A 391 29.81 12.00 -0.48
C ASN A 391 29.76 11.98 1.05
N ASN A 392 30.68 12.66 1.72
CA ASN A 392 30.69 12.76 3.18
C ASN A 392 29.45 13.43 3.76
N ARG A 393 28.78 14.33 2.99
CA ARG A 393 27.50 14.95 3.42
C ARG A 393 26.36 13.97 3.40
N PHE A 394 26.40 12.97 2.50
CA PHE A 394 25.37 11.96 2.30
C PHE A 394 25.73 10.59 2.88
N ASP A 395 26.71 10.52 3.78
CA ASP A 395 27.11 9.29 4.44
C ASP A 395 26.20 9.01 5.65
N ALA A 396 25.32 8.01 5.48
CA ALA A 396 24.34 7.62 6.48
C ALA A 396 24.94 6.94 7.72
N GLN A 397 26.20 6.49 7.69
CA GLN A 397 26.88 5.91 8.85
C GLN A 397 26.96 6.91 10.02
N TYR A 398 26.94 8.20 9.72
CA TYR A 398 26.94 9.28 10.72
C TYR A 398 25.55 9.72 11.17
N MET A 399 24.49 8.97 10.85
CA MET A 399 23.13 9.31 11.25
C MET A 399 22.99 9.31 12.79
N VAL A 400 22.52 10.43 13.34
CA VAL A 400 22.33 10.62 14.78
C VAL A 400 21.17 9.76 15.29
N ASP A 401 20.08 9.71 14.55
CA ASP A 401 18.85 9.02 14.93
C ASP A 401 18.87 7.55 14.45
N LYS A 402 19.83 6.73 14.91
CA LYS A 402 20.07 5.36 14.44
C LYS A 402 18.85 4.43 14.54
N ASP A 403 17.99 4.64 15.52
CA ASP A 403 16.78 3.82 15.70
C ASP A 403 15.61 4.25 14.81
N ALA A 404 15.70 5.39 14.12
CA ALA A 404 14.64 5.90 13.28
C ALA A 404 14.81 5.47 11.82
N PRO A 405 13.74 5.15 11.08
CA PRO A 405 13.78 4.85 9.65
C PRO A 405 14.47 5.91 8.80
N PHE A 406 14.36 7.17 9.19
CA PHE A 406 15.03 8.34 8.59
C PHE A 406 15.16 9.46 9.62
N ASP A 407 16.11 10.37 9.37
CA ASP A 407 16.45 11.43 10.32
C ASP A 407 15.42 12.57 10.39
N LYS A 408 15.57 13.41 11.42
CA LYS A 408 14.68 14.55 11.67
C LYS A 408 14.78 15.64 10.62
N VAL A 409 15.91 15.77 9.94
CA VAL A 409 16.11 16.74 8.86
C VAL A 409 15.18 16.43 7.70
N ARG A 410 15.17 15.17 7.23
CA ARG A 410 14.29 14.72 6.18
C ARG A 410 12.82 14.82 6.59
N ALA A 411 12.48 14.42 7.82
CA ALA A 411 11.11 14.55 8.31
C ALA A 411 10.60 15.99 8.29
N THR A 412 11.46 16.96 8.69
CA THR A 412 11.12 18.39 8.65
C THR A 412 10.87 18.86 7.22
N VAL A 413 11.75 18.49 6.27
CA VAL A 413 11.58 18.86 4.85
C VAL A 413 10.32 18.24 4.26
N ASN A 414 10.06 16.95 4.51
CA ASN A 414 8.85 16.29 4.04
C ASN A 414 7.59 17.05 4.46
N LEU A 415 7.48 17.36 5.75
CA LEU A 415 6.31 18.03 6.31
C LEU A 415 6.18 19.48 5.81
N MET A 416 7.29 20.22 5.73
CA MET A 416 7.31 21.60 5.23
C MET A 416 6.89 21.66 3.75
N VAL A 417 7.51 20.85 2.90
CA VAL A 417 7.23 20.89 1.44
C VAL A 417 5.81 20.41 1.17
N ALA A 418 5.40 19.28 1.74
CA ALA A 418 4.07 18.71 1.49
C ALA A 418 2.95 19.65 1.98
N SER A 419 3.03 20.16 3.22
CA SER A 419 2.01 21.07 3.76
C SER A 419 1.91 22.37 2.95
N SER A 420 3.06 22.91 2.52
CA SER A 420 3.10 24.14 1.72
C SER A 420 2.48 23.95 0.34
N LEU A 421 2.78 22.86 -0.36
CA LEU A 421 2.23 22.56 -1.68
C LEU A 421 0.72 22.32 -1.63
N ILE A 422 0.24 21.55 -0.64
CA ILE A 422 -1.19 21.29 -0.48
C ILE A 422 -1.94 22.58 -0.12
N ALA A 423 -1.45 23.36 0.82
CA ALA A 423 -2.06 24.63 1.20
C ALA A 423 -2.07 25.64 0.03
N PHE A 424 -1.02 25.65 -0.80
CA PHE A 424 -0.98 26.47 -2.01
C PHE A 424 -2.07 26.04 -3.00
N GLY A 425 -2.21 24.74 -3.30
CA GLY A 425 -3.27 24.23 -4.17
C GLY A 425 -4.67 24.57 -3.66
N THR A 426 -4.89 24.37 -2.35
CA THR A 426 -6.17 24.70 -1.68
C THR A 426 -6.49 26.19 -1.81
N SER A 427 -5.48 27.09 -1.68
CA SER A 427 -5.66 28.53 -1.85
C SER A 427 -6.10 28.95 -3.26
N LEU A 428 -5.79 28.12 -4.25
CA LEU A 428 -6.20 28.28 -5.65
C LEU A 428 -7.53 27.57 -5.95
N LYS A 429 -8.19 27.00 -4.95
CA LYS A 429 -9.38 26.13 -5.07
C LYS A 429 -9.17 24.93 -6.01
N LEU A 430 -7.93 24.45 -6.11
CA LEU A 430 -7.58 23.25 -6.86
C LEU A 430 -7.51 22.07 -5.87
N PRO A 431 -8.40 21.07 -5.99
CA PRO A 431 -8.34 19.86 -5.19
C PRO A 431 -7.13 19.02 -5.62
N LEU A 432 -6.05 19.12 -4.84
CA LEU A 432 -4.86 18.28 -5.04
C LEU A 432 -5.02 16.96 -4.30
N SER A 433 -4.39 15.92 -4.83
CA SER A 433 -4.27 14.66 -4.09
C SER A 433 -3.21 14.79 -2.99
N THR A 434 -3.65 14.87 -1.74
CA THR A 434 -2.75 14.90 -0.58
C THR A 434 -1.88 13.66 -0.53
N THR A 435 -2.44 12.48 -0.86
CA THR A 435 -1.71 11.21 -0.94
C THR A 435 -0.57 11.27 -1.98
N TYR A 436 -0.84 11.81 -3.18
CA TYR A 436 0.18 11.91 -4.22
C TYR A 436 1.30 12.86 -3.80
N VAL A 437 0.95 14.04 -3.32
CA VAL A 437 1.93 15.05 -2.91
C VAL A 437 2.81 14.53 -1.78
N THR A 438 2.23 14.00 -0.70
CA THR A 438 3.00 13.53 0.47
C THR A 438 3.88 12.33 0.15
N PHE A 439 3.34 11.35 -0.58
CA PHE A 439 4.11 10.18 -1.00
C PHE A 439 5.29 10.55 -1.91
N ILE A 440 5.04 11.39 -2.92
CA ILE A 440 6.10 11.79 -3.87
C ILE A 440 7.15 12.65 -3.18
N VAL A 441 6.78 13.58 -2.28
CA VAL A 441 7.74 14.33 -1.46
C VAL A 441 8.59 13.38 -0.63
N ALA A 442 7.99 12.40 0.05
CA ALA A 442 8.73 11.42 0.86
C ALA A 442 9.70 10.57 0.01
N MET A 443 9.28 10.16 -1.20
CA MET A 443 10.13 9.37 -2.10
C MET A 443 11.23 10.20 -2.74
N SER A 444 10.94 11.43 -3.17
CA SER A 444 11.93 12.33 -3.78
C SER A 444 13.00 12.79 -2.77
N THR A 445 12.61 13.05 -1.51
CA THR A 445 13.58 13.33 -0.44
C THR A 445 14.43 12.12 -0.08
N ALA A 446 13.85 10.91 -0.08
CA ALA A 446 14.61 9.66 0.10
C ALA A 446 15.62 9.46 -1.03
N LEU A 447 15.22 9.74 -2.27
CA LEU A 447 16.12 9.69 -3.42
C LEU A 447 17.24 10.73 -3.33
N ALA A 448 16.92 11.98 -2.95
CA ALA A 448 17.90 13.05 -2.73
C ALA A 448 18.92 12.67 -1.66
N ASP A 449 18.49 11.97 -0.60
CA ASP A 449 19.32 11.47 0.49
C ASP A 449 20.13 10.21 0.16
N LYS A 450 20.05 9.71 -1.07
CA LYS A 450 20.69 8.44 -1.48
C LYS A 450 20.25 7.25 -0.60
N ALA A 451 19.01 7.26 -0.10
CA ALA A 451 18.48 6.19 0.75
C ALA A 451 18.31 4.87 0.00
N TRP A 452 18.25 4.90 -1.34
CA TRP A 452 18.10 3.73 -2.19
C TRP A 452 19.47 3.25 -2.63
N GLY A 453 20.07 2.35 -1.84
CA GLY A 453 21.34 1.71 -2.15
C GLY A 453 21.23 0.76 -3.34
N ARG A 454 22.38 0.27 -3.81
CA ARG A 454 22.44 -0.52 -5.03
C ARG A 454 21.61 -1.81 -4.98
N ASP A 455 21.55 -2.45 -3.82
CA ASP A 455 20.87 -3.74 -3.63
C ASP A 455 19.34 -3.58 -3.47
N SER A 456 18.89 -2.45 -2.91
CA SER A 456 17.47 -2.18 -2.66
C SER A 456 16.79 -1.33 -3.74
N ALA A 457 17.55 -0.59 -4.56
CA ALA A 457 17.03 0.41 -5.50
C ALA A 457 15.97 -0.16 -6.46
N VAL A 458 16.21 -1.33 -7.05
CA VAL A 458 15.28 -1.93 -8.02
C VAL A 458 13.93 -2.29 -7.39
N TYR A 459 13.93 -2.78 -6.16
CA TYR A 459 12.71 -3.15 -5.44
C TYR A 459 11.92 -1.91 -5.01
N ARG A 460 12.61 -0.87 -4.50
CA ARG A 460 12.00 0.37 -4.04
C ARG A 460 11.43 1.19 -5.18
N ILE A 461 12.17 1.31 -6.30
CA ILE A 461 11.67 1.95 -7.52
C ILE A 461 10.46 1.17 -8.07
N SER A 462 10.53 -0.17 -8.11
CA SER A 462 9.38 -0.98 -8.52
C SER A 462 8.18 -0.77 -7.59
N GLY A 463 8.40 -0.63 -6.28
CA GLY A 463 7.35 -0.31 -5.32
C GLY A 463 6.69 1.03 -5.59
N VAL A 464 7.47 2.08 -5.81
CA VAL A 464 6.96 3.42 -6.17
C VAL A 464 6.17 3.40 -7.48
N VAL A 465 6.70 2.72 -8.50
CA VAL A 465 6.02 2.56 -9.80
C VAL A 465 4.70 1.80 -9.65
N ASN A 466 4.66 0.75 -8.83
CA ASN A 466 3.42 0.01 -8.57
C ASN A 466 2.37 0.87 -7.87
N VAL A 467 2.77 1.72 -6.90
CA VAL A 467 1.87 2.66 -6.23
C VAL A 467 1.32 3.68 -7.23
N ILE A 468 2.19 4.30 -8.05
CA ILE A 468 1.76 5.26 -9.09
C ILE A 468 0.83 4.57 -10.12
N GLY A 469 1.14 3.36 -10.55
CA GLY A 469 0.28 2.56 -11.43
C GLY A 469 -1.09 2.29 -10.81
N GLY A 470 -1.13 2.01 -9.50
CA GLY A 470 -2.37 1.89 -8.73
C GLY A 470 -3.25 3.13 -8.76
N TRP A 471 -2.64 4.32 -8.77
CA TRP A 471 -3.37 5.59 -8.86
C TRP A 471 -4.13 5.77 -10.18
N PHE A 472 -3.51 5.42 -11.31
CA PHE A 472 -4.17 5.44 -12.61
C PHE A 472 -5.31 4.43 -12.68
N LEU A 473 -5.09 3.23 -12.11
CA LEU A 473 -6.14 2.22 -12.01
C LEU A 473 -7.32 2.69 -11.15
N THR A 474 -7.06 3.39 -10.04
CA THR A 474 -8.11 3.99 -9.21
C THR A 474 -8.99 4.93 -10.03
N ALA A 475 -8.40 5.84 -10.81
CA ALA A 475 -9.14 6.78 -11.66
C ALA A 475 -10.02 6.04 -12.68
N LEU A 476 -9.47 5.04 -13.36
CA LEU A 476 -10.18 4.23 -14.34
C LEU A 476 -11.34 3.45 -13.74
N PHE A 477 -11.10 2.77 -12.60
CA PHE A 477 -12.13 2.00 -11.91
C PHE A 477 -13.22 2.89 -11.34
N ALA A 478 -12.88 4.06 -10.75
CA ALA A 478 -13.83 5.02 -10.23
C ALA A 478 -14.77 5.50 -11.35
N PHE A 479 -14.22 5.98 -12.46
CA PHE A 479 -14.99 6.44 -13.61
C PHE A 479 -15.90 5.33 -14.16
N THR A 480 -15.34 4.14 -14.41
CA THR A 480 -16.07 3.03 -15.02
C THR A 480 -17.18 2.52 -14.10
N LEU A 481 -16.90 2.31 -12.82
CA LEU A 481 -17.88 1.84 -11.86
C LEU A 481 -19.04 2.83 -11.71
N ALA A 482 -18.72 4.12 -11.51
CA ALA A 482 -19.74 5.15 -11.37
C ALA A 482 -20.57 5.32 -12.65
N THR A 483 -19.96 5.21 -13.84
CA THR A 483 -20.69 5.25 -15.11
C THR A 483 -21.68 4.09 -15.22
N LEU A 484 -21.24 2.87 -14.92
CA LEU A 484 -22.11 1.69 -14.98
C LEU A 484 -23.23 1.75 -13.94
N LEU A 485 -22.95 2.20 -12.73
CA LEU A 485 -23.96 2.39 -11.68
C LEU A 485 -24.94 3.51 -12.07
N GLY A 486 -24.47 4.59 -12.65
CA GLY A 486 -25.31 5.70 -13.15
C GLY A 486 -26.28 5.24 -14.23
N LEU A 487 -25.78 4.50 -15.21
CA LEU A 487 -26.62 3.86 -16.24
C LEU A 487 -27.63 2.90 -15.60
N PHE A 488 -27.20 2.02 -14.71
CA PHE A 488 -28.07 1.04 -14.06
C PHE A 488 -29.21 1.69 -13.27
N ILE A 489 -28.93 2.70 -12.45
CA ILE A 489 -29.97 3.39 -11.68
C ILE A 489 -30.92 4.18 -12.59
N ASN A 490 -30.40 4.79 -13.65
CA ASN A 490 -31.25 5.53 -14.60
C ASN A 490 -32.35 4.67 -15.24
N PHE A 491 -32.10 3.35 -15.44
CA PHE A 491 -33.07 2.40 -15.95
C PHE A 491 -33.94 1.72 -14.88
N THR A 492 -33.41 1.58 -13.65
CA THR A 492 -34.06 0.79 -12.58
C THR A 492 -34.66 1.65 -11.47
N ASN A 493 -34.33 2.95 -11.44
CA ASN A 493 -34.81 3.93 -10.44
C ASN A 493 -34.60 3.43 -9.00
N PHE A 494 -35.64 3.46 -8.17
CA PHE A 494 -35.59 3.10 -6.74
C PHE A 494 -35.11 1.66 -6.48
N ILE A 495 -35.52 0.70 -7.33
CA ILE A 495 -35.11 -0.70 -7.17
C ILE A 495 -33.60 -0.83 -7.33
N GLY A 496 -32.99 -0.11 -8.27
CA GLY A 496 -31.55 -0.09 -8.47
C GLY A 496 -30.79 0.41 -7.25
N ILE A 497 -31.28 1.45 -6.58
CA ILE A 497 -30.68 1.98 -5.36
C ILE A 497 -30.68 0.92 -4.25
N LEU A 498 -31.80 0.21 -4.05
CA LEU A 498 -31.89 -0.87 -3.05
C LEU A 498 -30.91 -2.02 -3.35
N ILE A 499 -30.78 -2.41 -4.62
CA ILE A 499 -29.82 -3.44 -5.04
C ILE A 499 -28.39 -3.00 -4.72
N ILE A 500 -28.03 -1.74 -5.02
CA ILE A 500 -26.68 -1.22 -4.74
C ILE A 500 -26.40 -1.17 -3.24
N ILE A 501 -27.36 -0.81 -2.41
CA ILE A 501 -27.23 -0.88 -0.95
C ILE A 501 -26.87 -2.31 -0.50
N VAL A 502 -27.58 -3.32 -1.01
CA VAL A 502 -27.30 -4.72 -0.67
C VAL A 502 -25.90 -5.14 -1.14
N ILE A 503 -25.51 -4.74 -2.35
CA ILE A 503 -24.16 -5.01 -2.88
C ILE A 503 -23.08 -4.35 -2.02
N ALA A 504 -23.27 -3.09 -1.61
CA ALA A 504 -22.31 -2.36 -0.79
C ALA A 504 -22.15 -3.01 0.61
N VAL A 505 -23.25 -3.41 1.25
CA VAL A 505 -23.22 -4.13 2.53
C VAL A 505 -22.50 -5.48 2.39
N PHE A 506 -22.81 -6.24 1.34
CA PHE A 506 -22.14 -7.53 1.07
C PHE A 506 -20.64 -7.36 0.79
N ALA A 507 -20.26 -6.37 -0.02
CA ALA A 507 -18.88 -6.03 -0.29
C ALA A 507 -18.12 -5.72 1.01
N ARG A 508 -18.72 -4.95 1.91
CA ARG A 508 -18.17 -4.60 3.23
C ARG A 508 -17.92 -5.82 4.10
N ILE A 509 -18.90 -6.71 4.23
CA ILE A 509 -18.76 -7.94 5.04
C ILE A 509 -17.61 -8.81 4.50
N ASN A 510 -17.51 -8.93 3.19
CA ASN A 510 -16.45 -9.72 2.55
C ASN A 510 -15.06 -9.07 2.70
N SER A 511 -15.00 -7.74 2.61
CA SER A 511 -13.80 -6.94 2.84
C SER A 511 -13.24 -7.14 4.26
N ASP A 512 -14.09 -7.07 5.29
CA ASP A 512 -13.67 -7.29 6.68
C ASP A 512 -13.17 -8.70 6.94
N ARG A 513 -13.78 -9.72 6.29
CA ARG A 513 -13.28 -11.11 6.36
C ARG A 513 -11.89 -11.26 5.73
N LYS A 514 -11.68 -10.71 4.54
CA LYS A 514 -10.39 -10.74 3.84
C LYS A 514 -9.31 -9.99 4.60
N HIS A 515 -9.63 -8.80 5.13
CA HIS A 515 -8.69 -8.01 5.92
C HIS A 515 -8.21 -8.76 7.17
N LYS A 516 -9.11 -9.46 7.88
CA LYS A 516 -8.72 -10.31 9.03
C LYS A 516 -7.75 -11.43 8.63
N GLN A 517 -7.94 -12.02 7.44
CA GLN A 517 -7.03 -13.06 6.92
C GLN A 517 -5.64 -12.48 6.57
N ILE A 518 -5.59 -11.31 5.91
CA ILE A 518 -4.33 -10.65 5.54
C ILE A 518 -3.59 -10.16 6.80
N SER A 519 -4.31 -9.56 7.75
CA SER A 519 -3.74 -9.09 9.03
C SER A 519 -3.17 -10.24 9.86
N LYS A 520 -3.81 -11.43 9.84
CA LYS A 520 -3.31 -12.62 10.52
C LYS A 520 -2.02 -13.15 9.89
N LYS A 521 -1.88 -13.06 8.55
CA LYS A 521 -0.64 -13.41 7.84
C LYS A 521 0.50 -12.42 8.14
N LEU A 522 0.21 -11.12 8.23
CA LEU A 522 1.20 -10.09 8.57
C LEU A 522 1.66 -10.18 10.04
N SER A 523 0.76 -10.51 10.96
CA SER A 523 1.11 -10.68 12.38
C SER A 523 1.98 -11.93 12.63
N THR A 524 1.91 -12.94 11.77
CA THR A 524 2.83 -14.09 11.81
C THR A 524 4.24 -13.70 11.37
N ALA A 525 4.38 -12.79 10.42
CA ALA A 525 5.69 -12.23 10.01
C ALA A 525 6.30 -11.32 11.09
N ASP A 526 5.48 -10.55 11.81
CA ASP A 526 5.94 -9.71 12.93
C ASP A 526 6.32 -10.53 14.19
N SER A 527 5.70 -11.70 14.40
CA SER A 527 6.07 -12.62 15.49
C SER A 527 7.42 -13.32 15.26
N ILE A 528 7.87 -13.42 14.00
CA ILE A 528 9.19 -13.96 13.63
C ILE A 528 10.34 -13.04 14.11
N SER A 529 10.09 -11.73 14.23
CA SER A 529 11.09 -10.76 14.72
C SER A 529 11.33 -10.80 16.26
N ASN A 530 10.57 -11.62 17.00
CA ASN A 530 10.65 -11.70 18.47
C ASN A 530 11.43 -12.91 19.00
N PHE A 531 12.23 -13.60 18.16
CA PHE A 531 13.09 -14.68 18.63
C PHE A 531 14.20 -14.14 19.54
N SER A 532 14.17 -14.55 20.79
CA SER A 532 15.11 -14.08 21.82
C SER A 532 16.16 -15.11 22.22
N SER A 533 15.98 -16.38 21.86
CA SER A 533 16.85 -17.47 22.29
C SER A 533 17.12 -18.50 21.16
N LYS A 534 18.21 -19.28 21.32
CA LYS A 534 18.53 -20.43 20.45
C LYS A 534 17.40 -21.45 20.43
N VAL A 535 16.73 -21.64 21.57
CA VAL A 535 15.62 -22.60 21.72
C VAL A 535 14.44 -22.23 20.87
N ASP A 536 14.13 -20.94 20.78
CA ASP A 536 13.00 -20.44 19.95
C ASP A 536 13.25 -20.73 18.46
N VAL A 537 14.48 -20.50 17.98
CA VAL A 537 14.87 -20.77 16.59
C VAL A 537 14.81 -22.25 16.28
N ASN A 538 15.35 -23.08 17.16
CA ASN A 538 15.34 -24.55 16.99
C ASN A 538 13.91 -25.09 16.95
N THR A 539 13.04 -24.65 17.87
CA THR A 539 11.62 -25.02 17.91
C THR A 539 10.91 -24.66 16.60
N GLN A 540 11.18 -23.48 16.06
CA GLN A 540 10.58 -23.05 14.78
C GLN A 540 11.06 -23.90 13.59
N ILE A 541 12.34 -24.26 13.55
CA ILE A 541 12.89 -25.15 12.51
C ILE A 541 12.24 -26.53 12.60
N ILE A 542 12.09 -27.10 13.81
CA ILE A 542 11.39 -28.39 14.02
C ILE A 542 9.93 -28.32 13.53
N ILE A 543 9.25 -27.19 13.77
CA ILE A 543 7.88 -26.98 13.25
C ILE A 543 7.90 -27.01 11.71
N TYR A 544 8.85 -26.33 11.08
CA TYR A 544 8.96 -26.35 9.61
C TYR A 544 9.37 -27.74 9.08
N GLU A 545 10.25 -28.48 9.77
CA GLU A 545 10.55 -29.86 9.43
C GLU A 545 9.27 -30.71 9.37
N LYS A 546 8.45 -30.68 10.40
CA LYS A 546 7.19 -31.44 10.45
C LYS A 546 6.24 -31.02 9.30
N ILE A 547 6.10 -29.71 9.05
CA ILE A 547 5.22 -29.19 7.99
C ILE A 547 5.70 -29.64 6.61
N VAL A 548 7.03 -29.56 6.33
CA VAL A 548 7.61 -29.92 5.03
C VAL A 548 7.51 -31.40 4.78
N PHE A 549 7.82 -32.25 5.78
CA PHE A 549 7.71 -33.71 5.63
C PHE A 549 6.26 -34.20 5.58
N THR A 550 5.32 -33.53 6.26
CA THR A 550 3.88 -33.77 6.08
C THR A 550 3.46 -33.45 4.64
N LEU A 551 3.92 -32.31 4.08
CA LEU A 551 3.64 -31.95 2.70
C LEU A 551 4.24 -32.95 1.70
N LEU A 552 5.46 -33.45 1.95
CA LEU A 552 6.12 -34.47 1.13
C LEU A 552 5.30 -35.75 1.09
N LYS A 553 4.84 -36.22 2.25
CA LYS A 553 3.98 -37.41 2.41
C LYS A 553 2.64 -37.22 1.68
N ASP A 554 1.93 -36.10 1.93
CA ASP A 554 0.65 -35.82 1.29
C ASP A 554 0.81 -35.69 -0.22
N SER A 555 1.90 -35.08 -0.68
CA SER A 555 2.19 -34.91 -2.11
C SER A 555 2.45 -36.24 -2.79
N SER A 556 3.20 -37.14 -2.20
CA SER A 556 3.49 -38.47 -2.75
C SER A 556 2.20 -39.30 -2.91
N PHE A 557 1.31 -39.25 -1.92
CA PHE A 557 -0.01 -39.86 -2.00
C PHE A 557 -0.88 -39.26 -3.10
N ASN A 558 -0.98 -37.92 -3.13
CA ASN A 558 -1.79 -37.18 -4.09
C ASN A 558 -1.32 -37.35 -5.52
N ILE A 559 -0.01 -37.49 -5.75
CA ILE A 559 0.57 -37.78 -7.07
C ILE A 559 0.11 -39.16 -7.58
N LEU A 560 0.23 -40.21 -6.77
CA LEU A 560 -0.22 -41.54 -7.14
C LEU A 560 -1.73 -41.58 -7.44
N GLU A 561 -2.51 -40.94 -6.58
CA GLU A 561 -3.96 -40.87 -6.75
C GLU A 561 -4.35 -40.09 -8.01
N SER A 562 -3.68 -38.95 -8.30
CA SER A 562 -3.92 -38.13 -9.49
C SER A 562 -3.56 -38.86 -10.77
N LEU A 563 -2.42 -39.56 -10.79
CA LEU A 563 -1.99 -40.36 -11.94
C LEU A 563 -2.93 -41.54 -12.20
N LYS A 564 -3.41 -42.19 -11.14
CA LYS A 564 -4.35 -43.32 -11.26
C LYS A 564 -5.75 -42.90 -11.69
N LYS A 565 -6.25 -41.76 -11.17
CA LYS A 565 -7.61 -41.25 -11.46
C LYS A 565 -7.66 -40.24 -12.61
N GLU A 566 -6.52 -39.84 -13.16
CA GLU A 566 -6.37 -38.77 -14.16
C GLU A 566 -7.04 -37.44 -13.72
N LYS A 567 -6.99 -37.12 -12.41
CA LYS A 567 -7.63 -35.96 -11.84
C LYS A 567 -6.63 -34.86 -11.47
N ILE A 568 -6.64 -33.74 -12.19
CA ILE A 568 -5.75 -32.58 -11.97
C ILE A 568 -6.11 -31.81 -10.70
N SER A 569 -7.38 -31.82 -10.26
CA SER A 569 -7.83 -31.01 -9.10
C SER A 569 -7.06 -31.33 -7.82
N ILE A 570 -6.69 -32.60 -7.59
CA ILE A 570 -5.94 -33.05 -6.42
C ILE A 570 -4.56 -32.36 -6.37
N LEU A 571 -3.85 -32.31 -7.50
CA LEU A 571 -2.52 -31.66 -7.56
C LEU A 571 -2.58 -30.14 -7.47
N LYS A 572 -3.67 -29.50 -7.93
CA LYS A 572 -3.85 -28.06 -7.76
C LYS A 572 -3.96 -27.64 -6.29
N ASP A 573 -4.60 -28.45 -5.47
CA ASP A 573 -4.70 -28.18 -4.04
C ASP A 573 -3.37 -28.44 -3.33
N SER A 574 -2.63 -29.48 -3.72
CA SER A 574 -1.25 -29.72 -3.26
C SER A 574 -0.31 -28.56 -3.63
N LEU A 575 -0.42 -28.02 -4.85
CA LEU A 575 0.39 -26.88 -5.30
C LEU A 575 0.09 -25.61 -4.50
N LYS A 576 -1.17 -25.32 -4.19
CA LYS A 576 -1.53 -24.18 -3.32
C LYS A 576 -0.95 -24.31 -1.92
N THR A 577 -0.96 -25.52 -1.36
CA THR A 577 -0.39 -25.79 -0.04
C THR A 577 1.13 -25.63 -0.08
N TYR A 578 1.79 -26.15 -1.12
CA TYR A 578 3.21 -25.95 -1.40
C TYR A 578 3.57 -24.46 -1.48
N GLU A 579 2.88 -23.66 -2.32
CA GLU A 579 3.15 -22.22 -2.50
C GLU A 579 3.12 -21.46 -1.17
N LYS A 580 2.17 -21.81 -0.29
CA LYS A 580 2.06 -21.20 1.03
C LYS A 580 3.24 -21.58 1.92
N ILE A 581 3.58 -22.87 2.00
CA ILE A 581 4.67 -23.36 2.86
C ILE A 581 6.02 -22.85 2.32
N LYS A 582 6.24 -22.86 1.00
CA LYS A 582 7.47 -22.34 0.36
C LYS A 582 7.64 -20.84 0.68
N ALA A 583 6.57 -20.04 0.62
CA ALA A 583 6.64 -18.64 1.00
C ALA A 583 7.00 -18.44 2.48
N ASP A 584 6.43 -19.24 3.38
CA ASP A 584 6.69 -19.12 4.81
C ASP A 584 8.13 -19.56 5.17
N VAL A 585 8.63 -20.66 4.61
CA VAL A 585 10.01 -21.14 4.80
C VAL A 585 11.04 -20.20 4.18
N SER A 586 10.80 -19.72 2.95
CA SER A 586 11.70 -18.78 2.28
C SER A 586 11.78 -17.45 3.03
N ASN A 587 10.66 -16.94 3.57
CA ASN A 587 10.66 -15.75 4.42
C ASN A 587 11.48 -15.97 5.69
N PHE A 588 11.30 -17.09 6.36
CA PHE A 588 12.09 -17.43 7.57
C PHE A 588 13.58 -17.58 7.24
N LYS A 589 13.93 -18.29 6.16
CA LYS A 589 15.30 -18.42 5.65
C LYS A 589 15.97 -17.06 5.44
N THR A 590 15.25 -16.10 4.87
CA THR A 590 15.76 -14.75 4.61
C THR A 590 15.98 -13.95 5.90
N LEU A 591 15.14 -14.16 6.93
CA LEU A 591 15.24 -13.49 8.23
C LEU A 591 16.24 -14.14 9.19
N LEU A 592 16.52 -15.42 8.99
CA LEU A 592 17.31 -16.22 9.93
C LEU A 592 18.71 -15.64 10.20
N PRO A 593 19.49 -15.14 9.24
CA PRO A 593 20.78 -14.50 9.52
C PRO A 593 20.67 -13.33 10.49
N ASP A 594 19.67 -12.46 10.30
CA ASP A 594 19.44 -11.30 11.16
C ASP A 594 18.99 -11.70 12.56
N ILE A 595 18.17 -12.75 12.66
CA ILE A 595 17.74 -13.31 13.96
C ILE A 595 18.95 -13.86 14.70
N LEU A 596 19.78 -14.67 14.03
CA LEU A 596 20.93 -15.35 14.64
C LEU A 596 22.00 -14.37 15.12
N THR A 597 22.24 -13.27 14.40
CA THR A 597 23.21 -12.24 14.81
C THR A 597 22.78 -11.48 16.07
N ASN A 598 21.48 -11.45 16.38
CA ASN A 598 20.94 -10.80 17.57
C ASN A 598 20.92 -11.70 18.81
N ILE A 599 21.18 -13.01 18.67
CA ILE A 599 21.18 -13.97 19.78
C ILE A 599 22.57 -13.96 20.47
N LYS A 600 22.59 -13.61 21.75
CA LYS A 600 23.82 -13.60 22.55
C LYS A 600 24.30 -15.04 22.81
N GLY A 601 25.62 -15.27 22.63
CA GLY A 601 26.27 -16.54 22.95
C GLY A 601 26.08 -17.65 21.90
N LEU A 602 25.73 -17.30 20.66
CA LEU A 602 25.74 -18.23 19.52
C LEU A 602 27.18 -18.41 19.02
N ASN A 603 27.63 -19.66 18.87
CA ASN A 603 28.92 -19.95 18.25
C ASN A 603 28.80 -20.12 16.74
N THR A 604 29.92 -20.16 16.02
CA THR A 604 29.97 -20.26 14.55
C THR A 604 29.33 -21.57 14.04
N ASP A 605 29.54 -22.69 14.76
CA ASP A 605 29.03 -23.99 14.37
C ASP A 605 27.51 -24.06 14.52
N GLU A 606 26.95 -23.50 15.60
CA GLU A 606 25.52 -23.38 15.81
C GLU A 606 24.86 -22.48 14.75
N TYR A 607 25.51 -21.36 14.43
CA TYR A 607 25.05 -20.46 13.38
C TYR A 607 24.93 -21.17 12.03
N GLN A 608 26.00 -21.90 11.65
CA GLN A 608 26.03 -22.67 10.41
C GLN A 608 25.00 -23.81 10.43
N TYR A 609 24.81 -24.48 11.56
CA TYR A 609 23.83 -25.55 11.74
C TYR A 609 22.41 -25.06 11.40
N PHE A 610 21.96 -23.95 11.98
CA PHE A 610 20.63 -23.40 11.72
C PHE A 610 20.43 -22.99 10.25
N LEU A 611 21.44 -22.36 9.64
CA LEU A 611 21.37 -22.00 8.23
C LEU A 611 21.29 -23.23 7.32
N THR A 612 22.06 -24.25 7.60
CA THR A 612 22.09 -25.48 6.80
C THR A 612 20.77 -26.24 6.92
N LYS A 613 20.19 -26.30 8.12
CA LYS A 613 18.89 -26.97 8.36
C LYS A 613 17.78 -26.34 7.53
N ILE A 614 17.65 -25.00 7.58
CA ILE A 614 16.59 -24.32 6.82
C ILE A 614 16.83 -24.40 5.32
N GLU A 615 18.10 -24.40 4.86
CA GLU A 615 18.46 -24.60 3.47
C GLU A 615 18.01 -25.96 2.95
N HIS A 616 18.22 -27.05 3.73
CA HIS A 616 17.78 -28.38 3.35
C HIS A 616 16.26 -28.46 3.26
N LEU A 617 15.51 -27.81 4.18
CA LEU A 617 14.06 -27.75 4.10
C LEU A 617 13.58 -27.04 2.83
N ASP A 618 14.26 -25.95 2.46
CA ASP A 618 13.97 -25.20 1.24
C ASP A 618 14.24 -26.04 -0.02
N GLN A 619 15.32 -26.84 -0.01
CA GLN A 619 15.65 -27.80 -1.09
C GLN A 619 14.64 -28.96 -1.19
N ILE A 620 14.16 -29.50 -0.07
CA ILE A 620 13.08 -30.54 -0.08
C ILE A 620 11.81 -29.96 -0.70
N LEU A 621 11.46 -28.71 -0.41
CA LEU A 621 10.33 -28.04 -1.06
C LEU A 621 10.53 -27.91 -2.57
N ASP A 622 11.75 -27.68 -3.05
CA ASP A 622 12.06 -27.67 -4.49
C ASP A 622 11.86 -29.06 -5.11
N VAL A 623 12.31 -30.14 -4.44
CA VAL A 623 12.04 -31.52 -4.87
C VAL A 623 10.53 -31.77 -5.01
N ILE A 624 9.72 -31.36 -4.02
CA ILE A 624 8.26 -31.51 -4.06
C ILE A 624 7.68 -30.79 -5.28
N TYR A 625 8.12 -29.58 -5.57
CA TYR A 625 7.68 -28.81 -6.73
C TYR A 625 8.02 -29.50 -8.05
N TYR A 626 9.28 -29.96 -8.19
CA TYR A 626 9.74 -30.59 -9.42
C TYR A 626 9.14 -31.99 -9.64
N ILE A 627 8.49 -32.57 -8.64
CA ILE A 627 7.67 -33.78 -8.81
C ILE A 627 6.21 -33.41 -9.16
N ILE A 628 5.59 -32.46 -8.44
CA ILE A 628 4.17 -32.08 -8.64
C ILE A 628 3.97 -31.42 -10.00
N ASN A 629 4.80 -30.43 -10.35
CA ASN A 629 4.57 -29.61 -11.55
C ASN A 629 4.65 -30.41 -12.87
N PRO A 630 5.67 -31.25 -13.14
CA PRO A 630 5.69 -32.09 -14.31
C PRO A 630 4.53 -33.10 -14.37
N THR A 631 4.14 -33.63 -13.19
CA THR A 631 2.98 -34.55 -13.12
C THR A 631 1.68 -33.82 -13.50
N MET A 632 1.48 -32.63 -13.01
CA MET A 632 0.33 -31.78 -13.35
C MET A 632 0.33 -31.45 -14.83
N LEU A 633 1.46 -31.06 -15.43
CA LEU A 633 1.60 -30.78 -16.87
C LEU A 633 1.32 -32.00 -17.71
N HIS A 634 1.75 -33.21 -17.28
CA HIS A 634 1.46 -34.47 -17.96
C HIS A 634 -0.05 -34.71 -18.07
N LEU A 635 -0.78 -34.48 -16.98
CA LEU A 635 -2.24 -34.62 -16.96
C LEU A 635 -2.94 -33.50 -17.73
N GLN A 636 -2.49 -32.25 -17.62
CA GLN A 636 -3.06 -31.10 -18.36
C GLN A 636 -2.94 -31.25 -19.88
N ASN A 637 -1.83 -31.82 -20.35
CA ASN A 637 -1.59 -32.02 -21.77
C ASN A 637 -2.26 -33.32 -22.30
N HIS A 638 -3.06 -34.00 -21.47
CA HIS A 638 -3.73 -35.26 -21.84
C HIS A 638 -2.78 -36.31 -22.45
N HIS A 639 -1.54 -36.38 -21.90
CA HIS A 639 -0.62 -37.44 -22.32
C HIS A 639 -1.15 -38.81 -21.93
N LYS A 640 -0.72 -39.86 -22.66
CA LYS A 640 -1.11 -41.22 -22.33
C LYS A 640 -0.80 -41.55 -20.88
N PRO A 641 -1.75 -42.19 -20.13
CA PRO A 641 -1.55 -42.50 -18.71
C PRO A 641 -0.38 -43.44 -18.51
N LEU A 642 0.14 -43.46 -17.27
CA LEU A 642 1.13 -44.42 -16.84
C LEU A 642 0.51 -45.84 -16.84
N THR A 643 1.33 -46.83 -17.16
CA THR A 643 0.91 -48.22 -17.03
C THR A 643 0.83 -48.61 -15.54
N ASP A 644 0.03 -49.63 -15.21
CA ASP A 644 -0.06 -50.15 -13.83
C ASP A 644 1.30 -50.53 -13.30
N PHE A 645 2.18 -51.08 -14.15
CA PHE A 645 3.56 -51.39 -13.81
C PHE A 645 4.33 -50.12 -13.38
N GLN A 646 4.25 -49.03 -14.14
CA GLN A 646 4.92 -47.77 -13.78
C GLN A 646 4.39 -47.18 -12.48
N ILE A 647 3.10 -47.24 -12.25
CA ILE A 647 2.46 -46.80 -11.01
C ILE A 647 2.93 -47.64 -9.81
N GLU A 648 3.03 -48.94 -9.98
CA GLU A 648 3.53 -49.84 -8.92
C GLU A 648 5.00 -49.58 -8.56
N GLN A 649 5.85 -49.30 -9.58
CA GLN A 649 7.23 -48.93 -9.32
C GLN A 649 7.36 -47.59 -8.55
N LEU A 650 6.58 -46.60 -8.90
CA LEU A 650 6.53 -45.29 -8.17
C LEU A 650 6.01 -45.50 -6.74
N LYS A 651 5.01 -46.34 -6.55
CA LYS A 651 4.43 -46.60 -5.24
C LYS A 651 5.47 -47.18 -4.25
N ARG A 652 6.33 -48.11 -4.67
CA ARG A 652 7.39 -48.66 -3.85
C ARG A 652 8.33 -47.58 -3.30
N ILE A 653 8.73 -46.63 -4.14
CA ILE A 653 9.58 -45.54 -3.72
C ILE A 653 8.86 -44.59 -2.75
N PHE A 654 7.62 -44.21 -3.07
CA PHE A 654 6.85 -43.32 -2.20
C PHE A 654 6.47 -43.95 -0.87
N ASP A 655 6.30 -45.26 -0.80
CA ASP A 655 6.08 -45.98 0.48
C ASP A 655 7.30 -45.80 1.41
N ILE A 656 8.53 -45.86 0.86
CA ILE A 656 9.76 -45.63 1.64
C ILE A 656 9.88 -44.13 2.01
N VAL A 657 9.60 -43.20 1.11
CA VAL A 657 9.58 -41.77 1.37
C VAL A 657 8.58 -41.40 2.47
N ASN A 658 7.39 -42.04 2.46
CA ASN A 658 6.39 -41.86 3.50
C ASN A 658 6.86 -42.38 4.85
N ASN A 659 7.53 -43.53 4.88
CA ASN A 659 8.12 -44.07 6.12
C ASN A 659 9.21 -43.14 6.68
N ILE A 660 10.07 -42.58 5.82
CA ILE A 660 11.08 -41.59 6.22
C ILE A 660 10.39 -40.34 6.79
N SER A 661 9.35 -39.87 6.13
CA SER A 661 8.57 -38.71 6.58
C SER A 661 7.95 -38.94 7.95
N ASP A 662 7.38 -40.16 8.20
CA ASP A 662 6.80 -40.51 9.48
C ASP A 662 7.84 -40.59 10.61
N ILE A 663 9.07 -41.03 10.31
CA ILE A 663 10.18 -41.06 11.27
C ILE A 663 10.59 -39.63 11.66
N ILE A 664 10.69 -38.71 10.71
CA ILE A 664 11.10 -37.33 10.99
C ILE A 664 9.99 -36.51 11.68
N ILE A 665 8.74 -36.78 11.37
CA ILE A 665 7.59 -36.15 12.05
C ILE A 665 7.48 -36.60 13.51
N ASP A 666 7.88 -37.83 13.82
CA ASP A 666 7.86 -38.42 15.19
C ASP A 666 9.14 -38.03 15.94
N GLU A 667 9.04 -37.09 16.88
CA GLU A 667 10.17 -36.54 17.66
C GLU A 667 10.94 -37.62 18.45
N ASN A 668 10.35 -38.79 18.66
CA ASN A 668 10.96 -39.89 19.43
C ASN A 668 11.77 -40.84 18.56
N LYS A 669 11.82 -40.64 17.25
CA LYS A 669 12.55 -41.46 16.29
C LYS A 669 13.67 -40.68 15.63
N GLU A 670 14.81 -41.33 15.46
CA GLU A 670 15.94 -40.77 14.71
C GLU A 670 16.03 -41.40 13.33
N LEU A 671 16.27 -40.58 12.31
CA LEU A 671 16.52 -41.07 10.97
C LEU A 671 17.87 -41.77 10.93
N ASN A 672 17.89 -43.03 10.48
CA ASN A 672 19.09 -43.86 10.37
C ASN A 672 19.51 -43.94 8.88
N ASP A 673 20.84 -43.92 8.64
CA ASP A 673 21.45 -44.06 7.30
C ASP A 673 20.94 -45.31 6.56
N ASN A 674 20.66 -46.40 7.26
CA ASN A 674 20.16 -47.65 6.66
C ASN A 674 18.82 -47.45 5.90
N ILE A 675 17.92 -46.56 6.39
CA ILE A 675 16.63 -46.31 5.74
C ILE A 675 16.83 -45.41 4.52
N VAL A 676 17.76 -44.44 4.57
CA VAL A 676 18.10 -43.58 3.43
C VAL A 676 18.76 -44.43 2.35
N HIS A 677 19.68 -45.34 2.71
CA HIS A 677 20.31 -46.29 1.79
C HIS A 677 19.28 -47.25 1.16
N LEU A 678 18.28 -47.68 1.90
CA LEU A 678 17.17 -48.52 1.37
C LEU A 678 16.42 -47.75 0.25
N LEU A 679 16.15 -46.44 0.42
CA LEU A 679 15.53 -45.62 -0.61
C LEU A 679 16.44 -45.53 -1.86
N GLU A 680 17.75 -45.30 -1.70
CA GLU A 680 18.73 -45.27 -2.78
C GLU A 680 18.76 -46.56 -3.57
N MET A 681 18.81 -47.69 -2.91
CA MET A 681 18.81 -49.03 -3.52
C MET A 681 17.51 -49.32 -4.27
N GLU A 682 16.37 -48.94 -3.73
CA GLU A 682 15.06 -49.11 -4.39
C GLU A 682 14.97 -48.25 -5.66
N ILE A 683 15.46 -47.00 -5.66
CA ILE A 683 15.51 -46.16 -6.88
C ILE A 683 16.34 -46.84 -7.98
N VAL A 684 17.51 -47.39 -7.63
CA VAL A 684 18.36 -48.14 -8.58
C VAL A 684 17.63 -49.36 -9.12
N GLN A 685 16.95 -50.14 -8.26
CA GLN A 685 16.21 -51.31 -8.64
C GLN A 685 15.02 -50.96 -9.58
N VAL A 686 14.26 -49.91 -9.27
CA VAL A 686 13.17 -49.42 -10.11
C VAL A 686 13.67 -49.00 -11.49
N ARG A 687 14.80 -48.30 -11.56
CA ARG A 687 15.43 -47.96 -12.86
C ARG A 687 15.79 -49.18 -13.68
N ARG A 688 16.38 -50.20 -13.04
CA ARG A 688 16.66 -51.49 -13.71
C ARG A 688 15.42 -52.17 -14.25
N ASN A 689 14.36 -52.21 -13.45
CA ASN A 689 13.08 -52.79 -13.81
C ASN A 689 12.45 -52.08 -15.05
N LEU A 690 12.48 -50.74 -15.04
CA LEU A 690 11.97 -49.96 -16.15
C LEU A 690 12.78 -50.18 -17.45
N ILE A 691 14.11 -50.26 -17.35
CA ILE A 691 14.98 -50.58 -18.49
C ILE A 691 14.71 -51.98 -19.00
N ALA A 692 14.58 -52.98 -18.14
CA ALA A 692 14.30 -54.38 -18.53
C ALA A 692 12.99 -54.49 -19.32
N VAL A 693 11.93 -53.83 -18.85
CA VAL A 693 10.63 -53.79 -19.58
C VAL A 693 10.74 -52.99 -20.89
N SER A 694 11.54 -51.89 -20.94
CA SER A 694 11.73 -51.15 -22.16
C SER A 694 12.49 -51.90 -23.25
N LEU A 695 13.29 -52.87 -22.87
CA LEU A 695 14.09 -53.73 -23.78
C LEU A 695 13.35 -55.04 -24.14
N SER A 696 12.21 -55.33 -23.54
CA SER A 696 11.42 -56.49 -23.88
C SER A 696 10.67 -56.29 -25.22
N ASP A 697 10.73 -57.27 -26.11
CA ASP A 697 10.05 -57.25 -27.43
C ASP A 697 8.52 -57.47 -27.37
N ASP A 698 7.95 -57.55 -26.18
CA ASP A 698 6.55 -57.84 -25.98
C ASP A 698 5.67 -56.61 -26.25
N ALA A 699 4.90 -56.63 -27.33
CA ALA A 699 4.04 -55.55 -27.77
C ALA A 699 3.02 -55.07 -26.73
N ASN A 700 2.64 -55.96 -25.77
CA ASN A 700 1.69 -55.69 -24.70
C ASN A 700 2.31 -54.94 -23.50
N THR A 701 3.64 -54.86 -23.42
CA THR A 701 4.34 -54.19 -22.31
C THR A 701 4.92 -52.81 -22.69
N LYS A 702 4.61 -52.32 -23.90
CA LYS A 702 5.14 -51.05 -24.39
C LYS A 702 4.69 -49.86 -23.57
N MET A 703 5.59 -49.31 -22.77
CA MET A 703 5.35 -48.11 -21.93
C MET A 703 5.23 -46.84 -22.80
N PRO A 704 4.25 -45.95 -22.51
CA PRO A 704 4.13 -44.67 -23.24
C PRO A 704 5.34 -43.79 -23.03
N ARG A 705 5.93 -43.26 -24.09
CA ARG A 705 7.21 -42.52 -24.05
C ARG A 705 7.16 -41.31 -23.10
N ARG A 706 6.08 -40.52 -23.10
CA ARG A 706 5.91 -39.36 -22.24
C ARG A 706 5.73 -39.74 -20.78
N ALA A 707 4.98 -40.80 -20.50
CA ALA A 707 4.82 -41.35 -19.16
C ALA A 707 6.15 -41.85 -18.61
N THR A 708 6.96 -42.56 -19.43
CA THR A 708 8.28 -43.03 -19.02
C THR A 708 9.23 -41.88 -18.69
N ILE A 709 9.23 -40.80 -19.48
CA ILE A 709 10.03 -39.58 -19.18
C ILE A 709 9.59 -38.97 -17.84
N LEU A 710 8.29 -38.90 -17.57
CA LEU A 710 7.78 -38.40 -16.29
C LEU A 710 8.30 -39.24 -15.11
N VAL A 711 8.23 -40.56 -15.22
CA VAL A 711 8.74 -41.47 -14.17
C VAL A 711 10.23 -41.23 -13.92
N TYR A 712 11.05 -41.15 -14.98
CA TYR A 712 12.49 -40.85 -14.84
C TYR A 712 12.74 -39.49 -14.17
N ASN A 713 11.96 -38.45 -14.49
CA ASN A 713 12.07 -37.17 -13.83
C ASN A 713 11.77 -37.26 -12.33
N ILE A 714 10.71 -38.00 -11.94
CA ILE A 714 10.39 -38.24 -10.54
C ILE A 714 11.52 -39.00 -9.83
N LEU A 715 12.10 -40.03 -10.48
CA LEU A 715 13.25 -40.77 -9.93
C LEU A 715 14.48 -39.90 -9.70
N ASN A 716 14.77 -38.97 -10.62
CA ASN A 716 15.86 -38.05 -10.47
C ASN A 716 15.67 -37.08 -9.29
N GLU A 717 14.43 -36.63 -9.07
CA GLU A 717 14.14 -35.81 -7.89
C GLU A 717 14.19 -36.63 -6.58
N CYS A 718 13.83 -37.90 -6.60
CA CYS A 718 14.04 -38.79 -5.47
C CYS A 718 15.54 -39.04 -5.16
N ASP A 719 16.43 -39.06 -6.17
CA ASP A 719 17.89 -39.08 -5.94
C ASP A 719 18.37 -37.76 -5.28
N ASN A 720 17.84 -36.63 -5.70
CA ASN A 720 18.13 -35.35 -5.04
C ASN A 720 17.67 -35.37 -3.57
N LEU A 721 16.50 -35.94 -3.30
CA LEU A 721 15.99 -36.13 -1.93
C LEU A 721 16.93 -36.99 -1.11
N VAL A 722 17.42 -38.12 -1.63
CA VAL A 722 18.39 -39.01 -0.95
C VAL A 722 19.63 -38.24 -0.50
N ARG A 723 20.21 -37.40 -1.38
CA ARG A 723 21.39 -36.59 -1.04
C ARG A 723 21.12 -35.64 0.12
N ILE A 724 19.94 -34.99 0.12
CA ILE A 724 19.55 -34.08 1.20
C ILE A 724 19.34 -34.87 2.48
N LEU A 725 18.71 -36.05 2.42
CA LEU A 725 18.44 -36.90 3.60
C LEU A 725 19.74 -37.42 4.27
N TYR A 726 20.78 -37.75 3.51
CA TYR A 726 22.09 -38.09 4.10
C TYR A 726 22.67 -36.95 4.92
N SER A 727 22.52 -35.71 4.48
CA SER A 727 22.96 -34.54 5.26
C SER A 727 22.11 -34.30 6.52
N PHE A 728 20.87 -34.79 6.56
CA PHE A 728 20.03 -34.78 7.77
C PHE A 728 20.52 -35.79 8.81
N THR A 729 21.00 -36.97 8.38
CA THR A 729 21.54 -37.98 9.30
C THR A 729 22.90 -37.55 9.86
N GLU A 730 23.80 -36.99 9.06
CA GLU A 730 25.08 -36.45 9.53
C GLU A 730 24.94 -35.27 10.50
N ASN A 731 23.91 -34.40 10.31
CA ASN A 731 23.65 -33.30 11.22
C ASN A 731 22.97 -33.69 12.53
N ASN A 732 22.40 -34.89 12.65
CA ASN A 732 21.91 -35.41 13.92
C ASN A 732 23.03 -35.65 14.95
N TYR A 733 24.28 -35.89 14.53
CA TYR A 733 25.44 -35.92 15.41
C TYR A 733 25.71 -34.61 16.16
N LYS A 734 25.27 -33.48 15.65
CA LYS A 734 25.45 -32.13 16.27
C LYS A 734 24.32 -31.74 17.23
N LYS A 735 23.24 -32.52 17.35
CA LYS A 735 22.19 -32.31 18.38
C LYS A 735 22.73 -32.42 19.82
N ALA A 736 23.87 -33.10 20.01
CA ALA A 736 24.53 -33.25 21.31
C ALA A 736 25.30 -31.97 21.75
N ILE A 737 25.41 -30.94 20.88
CA ILE A 737 26.18 -29.72 21.14
C ILE A 737 25.29 -28.53 21.54
N ILE A 738 23.99 -28.61 21.32
CA ILE A 738 22.97 -27.60 21.69
C ILE A 738 22.19 -28.05 22.92
#